data_55eae5b60c93c8bf14c3207c8189b156
#
_entry.id   55eae5b60c93c8bf14c3207c8189b156
#
_cell.length_a   1.000
_cell.length_b   1.000
_cell.length_c   1.000
_cell.angle_alpha   90.00
_cell.angle_beta   90.00
_cell.angle_gamma   90.00
#
_symmetry.space_group_name_H-M   'P 1'
#
loop_
_entity.id
_entity.type
_entity.pdbx_description
1 polymer ?
#
loop_
_entity_poly.entity_id
_entity_poly.type
_entity_poly.pdbx_seq_one_letter_code
_entity_poly.pdbx_strand_id
1 'polypeptide(L)'
;MTILMVSGTIMSQIKLTGVVKDSIGDPLEMANVIAIDTITKRMSSYGFTDGKGNYKLDLKKNSIYQVKISYVGMKPTDFLVITKDVDVTKNVILAYDNTLDEINIVSKMPVTIKGDTIIYNADSFKNGTERKLEDVLKKLPGVEVNENGEIEVEGKTVEKVMVDGKDFFDGDTKLATKNIPSNAVDKIQVLRNFGDVSQLRGVQDNQDRVALNIKLKKGKDNFWFGDITTGLGDSTTDGLYLFQPKLFYYTPKYTLNVIGDVNNIGEVVLNRGDVRNFSGGFRSQSPSNGTNLSIADAGIGFLNANARNANRIETKLTALNFSYSPNKKLDLSGFMIWSGNSNGQRRNTFTDFLLDPNIPDEFTENTTDQTSNTGLLKVSAIYKKDFNNQLNYDLIGRFSNEYRIDDVQSLQLDDITQAENATPFRINQNFSYFYTASEKSIYALEVQHLLQDEDPFYSAVLENDPTNNDNPPNPDPNDPDALPPPDGFDNAAEIIGLDRSLDYYQLNQERRVKSNQADVKLDYYYILNDKSNLNFVGGTILSSQQFDSRFYQVLDGGATLDPIIAGLTNPSTTNDTDYRFTDIYGGFRYRVRSGIFTLRPGFTLHSYNVNNTQFETEYFEDKFFKLLPEFRLIAQFKRSESLTFNYRQQINFTDVNQIARGIVANSYNSFFAGTPNLQNATIHNVSLAYRSFNLFNNTNIIGSVTYNKTIDQIVSDYRFIPCSIVSIRDNFNSPFDAQSLTAFGLLSKTIKKIRGTVTSRFTYFDGYQFNRGSANQNQSFTQDYTFRLNTNFIKAPNVRLQYRVRFTDQNIVGDPLADQEGVEHIPSLSFDAYVWDALTIRSDFSFNEVKRNGVITNAFKIWDVTFAYRKNRDAKWEYELVGTNLLGTDSRASVNANATSGTFNVNETFILPRFVSLRVRYSL
;
A
#
# COMPACT_ATOMS: atom_id res chain seq x y z
N MET A 1 -1.08 -41.68 -16.32
CA MET A 1 -0.74 -40.25 -16.49
C MET A 1 0.64 -40.15 -17.13
N THR A 2 0.66 -40.03 -18.46
CA THR A 2 1.86 -40.17 -19.27
C THR A 2 2.52 -38.80 -19.37
N ILE A 3 3.69 -38.67 -18.74
CA ILE A 3 4.52 -37.47 -18.83
C ILE A 3 5.13 -37.42 -20.23
N LEU A 4 4.68 -36.49 -21.06
CA LEU A 4 5.33 -36.13 -22.32
C LEU A 4 6.66 -35.44 -21.99
N MET A 5 7.74 -36.18 -22.08
CA MET A 5 9.10 -35.63 -22.11
C MET A 5 9.27 -34.88 -23.45
N VAL A 6 9.13 -33.59 -23.42
CA VAL A 6 9.60 -32.72 -24.51
C VAL A 6 11.11 -32.62 -24.36
N SER A 7 11.83 -33.33 -25.18
CA SER A 7 13.28 -33.21 -25.33
C SER A 7 13.59 -31.86 -25.99
N GLY A 8 13.71 -30.81 -25.16
CA GLY A 8 14.29 -29.54 -25.59
C GLY A 8 15.75 -29.72 -25.92
N THR A 9 16.14 -29.45 -27.16
CA THR A 9 17.53 -29.34 -27.57
C THR A 9 18.23 -28.33 -26.68
N ILE A 10 19.09 -28.80 -25.78
CA ILE A 10 19.95 -27.92 -24.96
C ILE A 10 20.92 -27.26 -25.94
N MET A 11 20.64 -26.03 -26.35
CA MET A 11 21.56 -25.22 -27.13
C MET A 11 22.75 -24.86 -26.23
N SER A 12 23.87 -25.52 -26.46
CA SER A 12 25.12 -25.22 -25.77
C SER A 12 25.51 -23.77 -26.00
N GLN A 13 25.71 -23.03 -24.93
CA GLN A 13 26.10 -21.62 -24.93
C GLN A 13 27.58 -21.49 -24.65
N ILE A 14 28.21 -20.52 -25.30
CA ILE A 14 29.61 -20.13 -25.10
C ILE A 14 29.64 -18.89 -24.23
N LYS A 15 30.54 -18.82 -23.27
CA LYS A 15 30.75 -17.66 -22.44
C LYS A 15 31.81 -16.74 -23.09
N LEU A 16 31.45 -15.48 -23.28
CA LEU A 16 32.41 -14.43 -23.54
C LEU A 16 32.68 -13.69 -22.24
N THR A 17 33.95 -13.70 -21.80
CA THR A 17 34.39 -13.04 -20.57
C THR A 17 35.53 -12.07 -20.85
N GLY A 18 35.86 -11.19 -19.91
CA GLY A 18 37.01 -10.29 -19.99
C GLY A 18 36.93 -9.19 -18.95
N VAL A 19 37.90 -8.29 -18.99
CA VAL A 19 38.03 -7.13 -18.11
C VAL A 19 38.03 -5.86 -18.96
N VAL A 20 37.25 -4.87 -18.53
CA VAL A 20 37.27 -3.52 -19.12
C VAL A 20 37.98 -2.57 -18.17
N LYS A 21 39.00 -1.87 -18.69
CA LYS A 21 39.79 -0.90 -17.97
C LYS A 21 39.85 0.42 -18.74
N ASP A 22 40.22 1.48 -18.06
CA ASP A 22 40.61 2.73 -18.71
C ASP A 22 42.07 2.75 -19.18
N SER A 23 42.49 3.86 -19.76
CA SER A 23 43.85 4.05 -20.34
C SER A 23 44.95 4.06 -19.27
N ILE A 24 44.64 4.27 -17.99
CA ILE A 24 45.60 4.27 -16.88
C ILE A 24 45.57 2.95 -16.10
N GLY A 25 44.72 2.00 -16.51
CA GLY A 25 44.69 0.65 -15.99
C GLY A 25 43.63 0.41 -14.91
N ASP A 26 42.80 1.41 -14.55
CA ASP A 26 41.74 1.30 -13.57
C ASP A 26 40.55 0.53 -14.14
N PRO A 27 39.95 -0.39 -13.35
CA PRO A 27 38.80 -1.15 -13.79
C PRO A 27 37.55 -0.25 -13.88
N LEU A 28 36.81 -0.39 -14.97
CA LEU A 28 35.58 0.36 -15.20
C LEU A 28 34.37 -0.44 -14.73
N GLU A 29 33.79 -0.06 -13.59
CA GLU A 29 32.54 -0.62 -13.06
C GLU A 29 31.34 -0.06 -13.85
N MET A 30 30.34 -0.91 -14.18
CA MET A 30 29.13 -0.52 -14.91
C MET A 30 29.37 -0.12 -16.37
N ALA A 31 30.46 -0.55 -17.01
CA ALA A 31 30.61 -0.42 -18.46
C ALA A 31 29.60 -1.37 -19.16
N ASN A 32 28.93 -0.85 -20.19
CA ASN A 32 28.01 -1.63 -21.01
C ASN A 32 28.78 -2.56 -21.97
N VAL A 33 28.41 -3.83 -22.03
CA VAL A 33 28.91 -4.81 -22.97
C VAL A 33 27.75 -5.46 -23.72
N ILE A 34 27.71 -5.30 -25.04
CA ILE A 34 26.57 -5.73 -25.86
C ILE A 34 27.09 -6.60 -27.00
N ALA A 35 26.46 -7.76 -27.22
CA ALA A 35 26.72 -8.62 -28.37
C ALA A 35 25.54 -8.55 -29.36
N ILE A 36 25.81 -8.10 -30.57
CA ILE A 36 24.88 -7.98 -31.68
C ILE A 36 25.20 -9.11 -32.68
N ASP A 37 24.23 -9.92 -32.98
CA ASP A 37 24.33 -10.94 -34.02
C ASP A 37 24.51 -10.27 -35.40
N THR A 38 25.56 -10.60 -36.12
CA THR A 38 25.90 -9.93 -37.40
C THR A 38 24.93 -10.29 -38.52
N ILE A 39 24.23 -11.43 -38.45
CA ILE A 39 23.28 -11.88 -39.46
C ILE A 39 21.90 -11.25 -39.20
N THR A 40 21.37 -11.41 -37.98
CA THR A 40 20.03 -10.93 -37.64
C THR A 40 19.99 -9.44 -37.31
N LYS A 41 21.14 -8.80 -37.10
CA LYS A 41 21.29 -7.41 -36.65
C LYS A 41 20.57 -7.10 -35.34
N ARG A 42 20.27 -8.14 -34.55
CA ARG A 42 19.60 -8.04 -33.24
C ARG A 42 20.57 -8.28 -32.10
N MET A 43 20.30 -7.63 -30.97
CA MET A 43 21.03 -7.89 -29.73
C MET A 43 20.78 -9.34 -29.29
N SER A 44 21.85 -10.11 -29.09
CA SER A 44 21.83 -11.48 -28.64
C SER A 44 22.06 -11.63 -27.15
N SER A 45 22.98 -10.81 -26.60
CA SER A 45 23.35 -10.82 -25.19
C SER A 45 23.86 -9.45 -24.77
N TYR A 46 23.68 -9.10 -23.51
CA TYR A 46 24.24 -7.89 -22.94
C TYR A 46 24.61 -8.12 -21.47
N GLY A 47 25.50 -7.28 -20.92
CA GLY A 47 25.92 -7.29 -19.54
C GLY A 47 26.62 -6.01 -19.15
N PHE A 48 26.92 -5.88 -17.87
CA PHE A 48 27.69 -4.79 -17.30
C PHE A 48 28.93 -5.33 -16.62
N THR A 49 29.96 -4.53 -16.51
CA THR A 49 31.14 -4.88 -15.73
C THR A 49 30.90 -4.75 -14.23
N ASP A 50 31.53 -5.63 -13.45
CA ASP A 50 31.54 -5.55 -11.99
C ASP A 50 32.57 -4.50 -11.47
N GLY A 51 32.68 -4.36 -10.13
CA GLY A 51 33.60 -3.42 -9.49
C GLY A 51 35.11 -3.69 -9.76
N LYS A 52 35.43 -4.83 -10.40
CA LYS A 52 36.78 -5.19 -10.86
C LYS A 52 36.90 -5.07 -12.39
N GLY A 53 35.87 -4.54 -13.06
CA GLY A 53 35.78 -4.40 -14.50
C GLY A 53 35.46 -5.71 -15.26
N ASN A 54 35.18 -6.82 -14.59
CA ASN A 54 34.91 -8.08 -15.26
C ASN A 54 33.52 -8.05 -15.93
N TYR A 55 33.42 -8.63 -17.13
CA TYR A 55 32.16 -8.84 -17.82
C TYR A 55 31.98 -10.29 -18.25
N LYS A 56 30.74 -10.69 -18.49
CA LYS A 56 30.34 -12.01 -18.94
C LYS A 56 29.07 -11.94 -19.78
N LEU A 57 29.14 -12.51 -20.99
CA LEU A 57 27.99 -12.68 -21.88
C LEU A 57 27.82 -14.16 -22.24
N ASP A 58 26.58 -14.63 -22.33
CA ASP A 58 26.25 -15.95 -22.85
C ASP A 58 25.84 -15.82 -24.33
N LEU A 59 26.57 -16.49 -25.22
CA LEU A 59 26.43 -16.41 -26.67
C LEU A 59 26.09 -17.81 -27.25
N LYS A 60 25.46 -17.88 -28.40
CA LYS A 60 25.21 -19.13 -29.11
C LYS A 60 26.49 -19.60 -29.82
N LYS A 61 26.68 -20.91 -29.95
CA LYS A 61 27.75 -21.51 -30.74
C LYS A 61 27.59 -21.20 -32.23
N ASN A 62 28.70 -21.27 -32.95
CA ASN A 62 28.78 -21.15 -34.40
C ASN A 62 28.07 -19.89 -34.94
N SER A 63 28.33 -18.76 -34.28
CA SER A 63 27.73 -17.46 -34.63
C SER A 63 28.80 -16.39 -34.61
N ILE A 64 28.54 -15.29 -35.33
CA ILE A 64 29.44 -14.14 -35.37
C ILE A 64 28.72 -12.97 -34.71
N TYR A 65 29.38 -12.38 -33.73
CA TYR A 65 28.84 -11.26 -32.97
C TYR A 65 29.74 -10.04 -33.09
N GLN A 66 29.15 -8.89 -33.32
CA GLN A 66 29.79 -7.60 -33.06
C GLN A 66 29.58 -7.27 -31.59
N VAL A 67 30.64 -7.27 -30.80
CA VAL A 67 30.59 -6.91 -29.38
C VAL A 67 31.01 -5.46 -29.24
N LYS A 68 30.17 -4.67 -28.61
CA LYS A 68 30.37 -3.24 -28.37
C LYS A 68 30.47 -2.99 -26.87
N ILE A 69 31.53 -2.25 -26.48
CA ILE A 69 31.75 -1.83 -25.09
C ILE A 69 31.72 -0.32 -25.03
N SER A 70 31.00 0.22 -24.03
CA SER A 70 30.89 1.66 -23.84
C SER A 70 30.82 2.04 -22.36
N TYR A 71 31.38 3.19 -22.04
CA TYR A 71 31.37 3.79 -20.71
C TYR A 71 31.24 5.30 -20.86
N VAL A 72 30.62 5.98 -19.87
CA VAL A 72 30.39 7.43 -19.90
C VAL A 72 31.72 8.16 -19.84
N GLY A 73 31.96 9.06 -20.82
CA GLY A 73 33.20 9.83 -20.94
C GLY A 73 34.37 9.08 -21.62
N MET A 74 34.09 7.87 -22.12
CA MET A 74 35.07 7.07 -22.85
C MET A 74 34.63 6.81 -24.28
N LYS A 75 35.58 6.67 -25.19
CA LYS A 75 35.34 6.34 -26.59
C LYS A 75 34.84 4.89 -26.68
N PRO A 76 33.66 4.63 -27.24
CA PRO A 76 33.14 3.26 -27.40
C PRO A 76 34.09 2.46 -28.31
N THR A 77 34.27 1.18 -27.95
CA THR A 77 35.07 0.24 -28.72
C THR A 77 34.22 -0.95 -29.12
N ASP A 78 34.40 -1.46 -30.34
CA ASP A 78 33.74 -2.67 -30.83
C ASP A 78 34.74 -3.64 -31.46
N PHE A 79 34.40 -4.93 -31.40
CA PHE A 79 35.20 -6.01 -31.97
C PHE A 79 34.27 -7.20 -32.36
N LEU A 80 34.78 -8.01 -33.28
CA LEU A 80 34.08 -9.24 -33.70
C LEU A 80 34.46 -10.40 -32.83
N VAL A 81 33.49 -11.22 -32.48
CA VAL A 81 33.65 -12.49 -31.79
C VAL A 81 33.01 -13.60 -32.62
N ILE A 82 33.78 -14.59 -32.95
CA ILE A 82 33.36 -15.81 -33.63
C ILE A 82 33.30 -16.92 -32.58
N THR A 83 32.11 -17.39 -32.28
CA THR A 83 31.91 -18.45 -31.28
C THR A 83 32.05 -19.84 -31.95
N LYS A 84 32.86 -20.67 -31.36
CA LYS A 84 33.02 -22.12 -31.70
C LYS A 84 32.59 -22.97 -30.50
N ASP A 85 33.40 -23.96 -30.13
CA ASP A 85 33.08 -24.88 -29.05
C ASP A 85 33.75 -24.52 -27.69
N VAL A 86 34.49 -23.41 -27.64
CA VAL A 86 35.28 -23.00 -26.47
C VAL A 86 34.86 -21.62 -26.03
N ASP A 87 34.89 -21.38 -24.74
CA ASP A 87 34.66 -20.05 -24.15
C ASP A 87 35.71 -19.04 -24.63
N VAL A 88 35.31 -17.79 -24.81
CA VAL A 88 36.15 -16.71 -25.33
C VAL A 88 36.45 -15.69 -24.22
N THR A 89 37.74 -15.33 -24.08
CA THR A 89 38.13 -14.25 -23.16
C THR A 89 38.71 -13.07 -23.95
N LYS A 90 38.21 -11.85 -23.67
CA LYS A 90 38.67 -10.63 -24.34
C LYS A 90 38.75 -9.47 -23.38
N ASN A 91 39.93 -9.02 -23.02
CA ASN A 91 40.12 -7.81 -22.22
C ASN A 91 40.12 -6.56 -23.15
N VAL A 92 39.56 -5.45 -22.66
CA VAL A 92 39.38 -4.24 -23.42
C VAL A 92 39.81 -3.03 -22.59
N ILE A 93 40.51 -2.09 -23.25
CA ILE A 93 40.90 -0.79 -22.69
C ILE A 93 40.07 0.27 -23.43
N LEU A 94 39.37 1.14 -22.68
CA LEU A 94 38.65 2.27 -23.23
C LEU A 94 39.50 3.54 -23.08
N ALA A 95 39.64 4.30 -24.14
CA ALA A 95 40.32 5.61 -24.14
C ALA A 95 39.33 6.72 -23.76
N TYR A 96 39.84 7.79 -23.12
CA TYR A 96 39.04 8.99 -22.87
C TYR A 96 38.57 9.61 -24.18
N ASP A 97 37.32 10.07 -24.20
CA ASP A 97 36.77 10.77 -25.36
C ASP A 97 37.03 12.27 -25.25
N ASN A 98 38.09 12.74 -25.91
CA ASN A 98 38.48 14.15 -25.92
C ASN A 98 38.03 14.89 -27.20
N THR A 99 37.17 14.25 -28.02
CA THR A 99 36.78 14.84 -29.32
C THR A 99 35.31 15.17 -29.34
N LEU A 100 34.98 16.42 -29.61
CA LEU A 100 33.68 16.93 -30.03
C LEU A 100 33.52 16.73 -31.54
N ASP A 101 33.42 15.52 -32.04
CA ASP A 101 33.05 15.24 -33.41
C ASP A 101 31.77 14.41 -33.51
N GLU A 102 30.83 15.00 -34.22
CA GLU A 102 29.54 14.44 -34.51
C GLU A 102 29.65 13.30 -35.52
N ILE A 103 29.83 12.09 -35.07
CA ILE A 103 29.61 10.89 -35.90
C ILE A 103 28.31 10.22 -35.49
N ASN A 104 27.30 10.47 -36.31
CA ASN A 104 25.96 9.82 -36.21
C ASN A 104 26.05 8.33 -36.57
N ILE A 105 26.59 7.50 -35.72
CA ILE A 105 26.37 6.03 -35.79
C ILE A 105 25.14 5.71 -34.92
N VAL A 106 23.99 5.57 -35.55
CA VAL A 106 22.72 5.22 -34.90
C VAL A 106 22.70 3.74 -34.51
N SER A 107 23.51 3.37 -33.52
CA SER A 107 23.34 2.15 -32.78
C SER A 107 22.62 2.50 -31.49
N LYS A 108 21.29 2.24 -31.44
CA LYS A 108 20.49 2.47 -30.22
C LYS A 108 20.95 1.50 -29.15
N MET A 109 21.68 1.97 -28.14
CA MET A 109 22.08 1.15 -27.00
C MET A 109 20.84 0.74 -26.20
N PRO A 110 20.69 -0.54 -25.81
CA PRO A 110 19.56 -1.00 -25.01
C PRO A 110 19.47 -0.33 -23.65
N VAL A 111 20.61 -0.11 -22.99
CA VAL A 111 20.72 0.57 -21.71
C VAL A 111 21.87 1.58 -21.75
N THR A 112 21.62 2.76 -21.21
CA THR A 112 22.63 3.81 -21.06
C THR A 112 22.51 4.40 -19.67
N ILE A 113 23.62 4.60 -18.97
CA ILE A 113 23.67 5.26 -17.66
C ILE A 113 24.27 6.64 -17.80
N LYS A 114 23.55 7.68 -17.38
CA LYS A 114 24.00 9.06 -17.34
C LYS A 114 23.82 9.63 -15.95
N GLY A 115 24.92 9.74 -15.20
CA GLY A 115 24.85 10.14 -13.78
C GLY A 115 23.93 9.22 -12.97
N ASP A 116 22.90 9.79 -12.36
CA ASP A 116 21.90 9.06 -11.60
C ASP A 116 20.72 8.52 -12.44
N THR A 117 20.77 8.66 -13.76
CA THR A 117 19.71 8.22 -14.66
C THR A 117 20.10 6.97 -15.44
N ILE A 118 19.29 5.91 -15.32
CA ILE A 118 19.37 4.72 -16.18
C ILE A 118 18.35 4.90 -17.31
N ILE A 119 18.79 4.79 -18.55
CA ILE A 119 17.94 4.96 -19.74
C ILE A 119 17.85 3.61 -20.46
N TYR A 120 16.66 3.04 -20.49
CA TYR A 120 16.36 1.84 -21.27
C TYR A 120 15.73 2.23 -22.61
N ASN A 121 16.20 1.65 -23.70
CA ASN A 121 15.53 1.73 -24.99
C ASN A 121 14.42 0.67 -25.02
N ALA A 122 13.17 1.09 -24.99
CA ALA A 122 12.03 0.19 -24.86
C ALA A 122 11.97 -0.87 -25.98
N ASP A 123 12.25 -0.50 -27.22
CA ASP A 123 12.18 -1.42 -28.38
C ASP A 123 13.22 -2.54 -28.32
N SER A 124 14.34 -2.32 -27.59
CA SER A 124 15.36 -3.37 -27.40
C SER A 124 14.91 -4.52 -26.49
N PHE A 125 13.87 -4.30 -25.69
CA PHE A 125 13.33 -5.27 -24.74
C PHE A 125 11.97 -5.83 -25.14
N LYS A 126 11.38 -5.31 -26.21
CA LYS A 126 10.10 -5.78 -26.73
C LYS A 126 10.27 -6.98 -27.65
N ASN A 127 9.46 -7.98 -27.49
CA ASN A 127 9.32 -9.15 -28.38
C ASN A 127 8.03 -9.13 -29.19
N GLY A 128 7.16 -8.12 -28.95
CA GLY A 128 5.90 -7.92 -29.66
C GLY A 128 4.68 -8.53 -28.97
N THR A 129 4.86 -9.13 -27.79
CA THR A 129 3.75 -9.60 -26.95
C THR A 129 3.28 -8.51 -25.99
N GLU A 130 4.06 -7.44 -25.83
CA GLU A 130 3.81 -6.36 -24.91
C GLU A 130 2.68 -5.47 -25.43
N ARG A 131 1.73 -5.19 -24.57
CA ARG A 131 0.59 -4.31 -24.85
C ARG A 131 0.69 -3.01 -24.08
N LYS A 132 1.12 -3.09 -22.84
CA LYS A 132 1.16 -1.99 -21.88
C LYS A 132 2.56 -1.74 -21.37
N LEU A 133 2.75 -0.62 -20.72
CA LEU A 133 4.03 -0.25 -20.11
C LEU A 133 4.52 -1.33 -19.14
N GLU A 134 3.63 -1.93 -18.34
CA GLU A 134 4.01 -2.97 -17.38
C GLU A 134 4.67 -4.19 -18.06
N ASP A 135 4.20 -4.56 -19.27
CA ASP A 135 4.78 -5.70 -19.99
C ASP A 135 6.22 -5.42 -20.42
N VAL A 136 6.51 -4.16 -20.74
CA VAL A 136 7.87 -3.71 -21.05
C VAL A 136 8.72 -3.65 -19.80
N LEU A 137 8.20 -3.05 -18.71
CA LEU A 137 8.92 -2.91 -17.45
C LEU A 137 9.32 -4.26 -16.85
N LYS A 138 8.44 -5.25 -16.88
CA LYS A 138 8.73 -6.63 -16.41
C LYS A 138 9.90 -7.30 -17.12
N LYS A 139 10.29 -6.80 -18.29
CA LYS A 139 11.42 -7.31 -19.09
C LYS A 139 12.72 -6.54 -18.88
N LEU A 140 12.65 -5.38 -18.24
CA LEU A 140 13.84 -4.58 -17.99
C LEU A 140 14.67 -5.19 -16.84
N PRO A 141 16.00 -5.20 -16.98
CA PRO A 141 16.86 -5.64 -15.90
C PRO A 141 16.77 -4.68 -14.71
N GLY A 142 16.59 -5.23 -13.52
CA GLY A 142 16.51 -4.45 -12.29
C GLY A 142 15.20 -3.74 -12.04
N VAL A 143 14.18 -4.01 -12.85
CA VAL A 143 12.84 -3.50 -12.66
C VAL A 143 11.90 -4.67 -12.34
N GLU A 144 11.09 -4.52 -11.31
CA GLU A 144 10.05 -5.45 -10.92
C GLU A 144 8.70 -4.71 -10.91
N VAL A 145 7.65 -5.39 -11.35
CA VAL A 145 6.27 -4.88 -11.29
C VAL A 145 5.44 -5.95 -10.63
N ASN A 146 4.84 -5.60 -9.49
CA ASN A 146 3.98 -6.54 -8.78
C ASN A 146 2.60 -6.66 -9.45
N GLU A 147 1.73 -7.52 -8.92
CA GLU A 147 0.39 -7.76 -9.45
C GLU A 147 -0.51 -6.52 -9.38
N ASN A 148 -0.25 -5.64 -8.42
CA ASN A 148 -0.97 -4.38 -8.25
C ASN A 148 -0.49 -3.28 -9.22
N GLY A 149 0.59 -3.49 -9.99
CA GLY A 149 1.18 -2.49 -10.88
C GLY A 149 2.16 -1.54 -10.21
N GLU A 150 2.50 -1.76 -8.94
CA GLU A 150 3.56 -1.01 -8.28
C GLU A 150 4.92 -1.42 -8.84
N ILE A 151 5.79 -0.45 -9.00
CA ILE A 151 7.10 -0.63 -9.65
C ILE A 151 8.18 -0.55 -8.58
N GLU A 152 9.08 -1.52 -8.62
CA GLU A 152 10.34 -1.46 -7.88
C GLU A 152 11.52 -1.42 -8.85
N VAL A 153 12.47 -0.56 -8.59
CA VAL A 153 13.72 -0.48 -9.35
C VAL A 153 14.90 -0.64 -8.40
N GLU A 154 15.74 -1.63 -8.67
CA GLU A 154 16.89 -1.95 -7.80
C GLU A 154 16.47 -2.14 -6.32
N GLY A 155 15.27 -2.71 -6.09
CA GLY A 155 14.69 -2.93 -4.76
C GLY A 155 14.18 -1.67 -4.06
N LYS A 156 13.98 -0.58 -4.80
CA LYS A 156 13.38 0.67 -4.31
C LYS A 156 12.05 0.89 -4.99
N THR A 157 11.03 1.18 -4.22
CA THR A 157 9.71 1.51 -4.76
C THR A 157 9.78 2.81 -5.56
N VAL A 158 9.19 2.82 -6.75
CA VAL A 158 9.07 4.00 -7.58
C VAL A 158 7.99 4.91 -7.00
N GLU A 159 8.36 6.15 -6.66
CA GLU A 159 7.44 7.10 -6.05
C GLU A 159 6.46 7.71 -7.06
N LYS A 160 6.94 7.95 -8.30
CA LYS A 160 6.09 8.51 -9.35
C LYS A 160 6.50 8.09 -10.76
N VAL A 161 5.53 8.11 -11.67
CA VAL A 161 5.73 7.95 -13.10
C VAL A 161 5.37 9.24 -13.82
N MET A 162 6.30 9.71 -14.65
CA MET A 162 6.14 10.86 -15.52
C MET A 162 6.11 10.42 -16.99
N VAL A 163 5.41 11.16 -17.81
CA VAL A 163 5.46 11.03 -19.28
C VAL A 163 6.00 12.33 -19.86
N ASP A 164 7.14 12.26 -20.54
CA ASP A 164 7.89 13.41 -21.05
C ASP A 164 8.17 14.51 -20.01
N GLY A 165 8.38 14.09 -18.75
CA GLY A 165 8.67 14.96 -17.62
C GLY A 165 7.46 15.56 -16.94
N LYS A 166 6.23 15.18 -17.33
CA LYS A 166 4.97 15.58 -16.67
C LYS A 166 4.42 14.42 -15.87
N ASP A 167 3.91 14.72 -14.69
CA ASP A 167 3.29 13.71 -13.84
C ASP A 167 2.07 13.10 -14.53
N PHE A 168 2.01 11.78 -14.56
CA PHE A 168 0.88 11.05 -15.12
C PHE A 168 -0.04 10.66 -13.97
N PHE A 169 -1.25 11.23 -13.93
CA PHE A 169 -2.18 11.06 -12.80
C PHE A 169 -1.48 11.24 -11.45
N ASP A 170 -0.90 12.43 -11.25
CA ASP A 170 -0.12 12.76 -10.04
C ASP A 170 1.10 11.83 -9.79
N GLY A 171 1.56 11.17 -10.84
CA GLY A 171 2.68 10.23 -10.75
C GLY A 171 2.28 8.80 -10.39
N ASP A 172 0.99 8.47 -10.42
CA ASP A 172 0.52 7.13 -10.07
C ASP A 172 1.16 6.05 -10.93
N THR A 173 1.84 5.12 -10.27
CA THR A 173 2.61 4.07 -10.93
C THR A 173 1.72 3.03 -11.58
N LYS A 174 0.60 2.69 -10.94
CA LYS A 174 -0.31 1.65 -11.40
C LYS A 174 -1.12 2.09 -12.62
N LEU A 175 -1.69 3.29 -12.59
CA LEU A 175 -2.37 3.82 -13.77
C LEU A 175 -1.43 3.94 -14.97
N ALA A 176 -0.19 4.38 -14.74
CA ALA A 176 0.80 4.45 -15.81
C ALA A 176 1.10 3.06 -16.37
N THR A 177 1.40 2.08 -15.52
CA THR A 177 1.76 0.72 -15.96
C THR A 177 0.62 0.00 -16.68
N LYS A 178 -0.59 0.15 -16.17
CA LYS A 178 -1.78 -0.55 -16.69
C LYS A 178 -2.39 0.08 -17.95
N ASN A 179 -2.11 1.37 -18.21
CA ASN A 179 -2.82 2.10 -19.26
C ASN A 179 -1.92 2.67 -20.36
N ILE A 180 -0.63 2.95 -20.14
CA ILE A 180 0.24 3.45 -21.22
C ILE A 180 0.55 2.31 -22.20
N PRO A 181 0.22 2.46 -23.50
CA PRO A 181 0.45 1.42 -24.49
C PRO A 181 1.95 1.28 -24.80
N SER A 182 2.42 0.05 -24.89
CA SER A 182 3.83 -0.26 -25.14
C SER A 182 4.36 0.32 -26.46
N ASN A 183 3.54 0.43 -27.49
CA ASN A 183 3.93 0.93 -28.81
C ASN A 183 4.24 2.44 -28.81
N ALA A 184 3.70 3.21 -27.85
CA ALA A 184 3.99 4.63 -27.72
C ALA A 184 5.33 4.92 -27.04
N VAL A 185 5.92 3.94 -26.32
CA VAL A 185 7.12 4.12 -25.51
C VAL A 185 8.39 3.98 -26.34
N ASP A 186 9.24 5.04 -26.36
CA ASP A 186 10.59 5.03 -26.94
C ASP A 186 11.64 4.64 -25.89
N LYS A 187 11.70 5.41 -24.76
CA LYS A 187 12.67 5.19 -23.70
C LYS A 187 12.02 5.21 -22.32
N ILE A 188 12.62 4.48 -21.41
CA ILE A 188 12.25 4.48 -20.00
C ILE A 188 13.47 4.99 -19.23
N GLN A 189 13.32 6.13 -18.57
CA GLN A 189 14.37 6.75 -17.76
C GLN A 189 14.07 6.48 -16.30
N VAL A 190 14.95 5.77 -15.62
CA VAL A 190 14.94 5.59 -14.17
C VAL A 190 15.77 6.72 -13.56
N LEU A 191 15.12 7.57 -12.80
CA LEU A 191 15.74 8.69 -12.09
C LEU A 191 16.01 8.25 -10.65
N ARG A 192 17.26 7.93 -10.34
CA ARG A 192 17.72 7.61 -8.99
C ARG A 192 17.99 8.88 -8.20
N ASN A 193 17.93 8.79 -6.87
CA ASN A 193 18.09 9.95 -5.96
C ASN A 193 17.14 11.10 -6.36
N PHE A 194 15.91 10.72 -6.71
CA PHE A 194 14.94 11.65 -7.24
C PHE A 194 14.48 12.65 -6.17
N GLY A 195 14.34 13.91 -6.58
CA GLY A 195 13.75 14.97 -5.77
C GLY A 195 12.96 15.89 -6.67
N ASP A 196 11.69 16.16 -6.31
CA ASP A 196 10.80 17.06 -7.06
C ASP A 196 11.30 18.50 -7.08
N VAL A 197 12.07 18.87 -6.07
CA VAL A 197 12.56 20.23 -5.87
C VAL A 197 14.06 20.28 -6.18
N SER A 198 14.41 20.97 -7.24
CA SER A 198 15.82 21.07 -7.68
C SER A 198 16.71 21.80 -6.67
N GLN A 199 16.16 22.75 -5.91
CA GLN A 199 16.86 23.52 -4.88
C GLN A 199 17.37 22.64 -3.73
N LEU A 200 16.65 21.57 -3.40
CA LEU A 200 17.02 20.66 -2.31
C LEU A 200 17.99 19.54 -2.73
N ARG A 201 18.39 19.52 -4.01
CA ARG A 201 19.32 18.52 -4.50
C ARG A 201 20.69 18.66 -3.81
N GLY A 202 21.17 17.58 -3.21
CA GLY A 202 22.46 17.54 -2.51
C GLY A 202 22.40 17.93 -1.02
N VAL A 203 21.38 18.63 -0.56
CA VAL A 203 21.18 18.95 0.87
C VAL A 203 20.29 17.94 1.58
N GLN A 204 19.27 17.45 0.89
CA GLN A 204 18.47 16.32 1.35
C GLN A 204 19.07 15.00 0.85
N ASP A 205 18.84 13.95 1.62
CA ASP A 205 19.24 12.60 1.29
C ASP A 205 18.08 11.88 0.58
N ASN A 206 18.20 11.78 -0.74
CA ASN A 206 17.19 11.17 -1.60
C ASN A 206 17.61 9.78 -2.11
N GLN A 207 18.60 9.13 -1.47
CA GLN A 207 19.18 7.87 -1.97
C GLN A 207 18.15 6.73 -2.12
N ASP A 208 17.08 6.77 -1.37
CA ASP A 208 16.00 5.76 -1.43
C ASP A 208 14.89 6.12 -2.42
N ARG A 209 14.90 7.34 -2.99
CA ARG A 209 13.84 7.85 -3.87
C ARG A 209 14.16 7.59 -5.34
N VAL A 210 13.18 7.00 -6.03
CA VAL A 210 13.28 6.68 -7.46
C VAL A 210 12.01 7.14 -8.16
N ALA A 211 12.16 7.73 -9.36
CA ALA A 211 11.05 8.03 -10.25
C ALA A 211 11.30 7.48 -11.66
N LEU A 212 10.25 7.24 -12.41
CA LEU A 212 10.31 6.87 -13.82
C LEU A 212 9.87 8.03 -14.70
N ASN A 213 10.58 8.26 -15.80
CA ASN A 213 10.15 9.17 -16.85
C ASN A 213 10.07 8.40 -18.18
N ILE A 214 8.86 8.27 -18.68
CA ILE A 214 8.56 7.58 -19.93
C ILE A 214 8.69 8.57 -21.07
N LYS A 215 9.61 8.32 -22.00
CA LYS A 215 9.76 9.10 -23.24
C LYS A 215 8.94 8.48 -24.35
N LEU A 216 8.11 9.29 -25.01
CA LEU A 216 7.30 8.87 -26.13
C LEU A 216 8.11 8.87 -27.44
N LYS A 217 7.67 8.05 -28.40
CA LYS A 217 8.28 8.00 -29.73
C LYS A 217 8.06 9.30 -30.51
N LYS A 218 9.06 9.71 -31.29
CA LYS A 218 8.93 10.88 -32.19
C LYS A 218 7.71 10.73 -33.10
N GLY A 219 6.94 11.81 -33.27
CA GLY A 219 5.66 11.80 -34.00
C GLY A 219 4.47 11.29 -33.18
N LYS A 220 4.68 10.98 -31.89
CA LYS A 220 3.66 10.66 -30.90
C LYS A 220 3.51 11.76 -29.85
N ASP A 221 4.00 12.94 -30.15
CA ASP A 221 3.94 14.16 -29.33
C ASP A 221 2.62 14.93 -29.46
N ASN A 222 1.71 14.46 -30.36
CA ASN A 222 0.41 15.07 -30.59
C ASN A 222 -0.57 13.98 -31.05
N PHE A 223 -1.08 13.13 -30.15
CA PHE A 223 -1.87 11.97 -30.55
C PHE A 223 -2.83 11.49 -29.46
N TRP A 224 -3.87 10.80 -29.91
CA TRP A 224 -4.74 9.99 -29.08
C TRP A 224 -4.21 8.58 -28.97
N PHE A 225 -4.32 7.99 -27.80
CA PHE A 225 -4.08 6.58 -27.56
C PHE A 225 -4.99 6.06 -26.45
N GLY A 226 -5.10 4.77 -26.37
CA GLY A 226 -5.94 4.13 -25.37
C GLY A 226 -6.64 2.91 -25.90
N ASP A 227 -7.61 2.44 -25.17
CA ASP A 227 -8.46 1.32 -25.57
C ASP A 227 -9.90 1.50 -25.08
N ILE A 228 -10.83 0.87 -25.77
CA ILE A 228 -12.21 0.70 -25.34
C ILE A 228 -12.44 -0.79 -25.22
N THR A 229 -12.77 -1.26 -24.02
CA THR A 229 -13.14 -2.65 -23.78
C THR A 229 -14.63 -2.72 -23.46
N THR A 230 -15.36 -3.60 -24.14
CA THR A 230 -16.75 -3.93 -23.82
C THR A 230 -16.88 -5.43 -23.66
N GLY A 231 -17.76 -5.88 -22.80
CA GLY A 231 -17.96 -7.31 -22.58
C GLY A 231 -19.35 -7.61 -22.04
N LEU A 232 -19.80 -8.81 -22.34
CA LEU A 232 -21.00 -9.41 -21.78
C LEU A 232 -20.62 -10.78 -21.22
N GLY A 233 -21.31 -11.20 -20.20
CA GLY A 233 -21.09 -12.51 -19.59
C GLY A 233 -22.33 -13.00 -18.89
N ASP A 234 -22.23 -14.20 -18.38
CA ASP A 234 -23.27 -14.85 -17.61
C ASP A 234 -22.69 -15.54 -16.40
N SER A 235 -23.35 -15.42 -15.30
CA SER A 235 -23.05 -16.12 -14.06
C SER A 235 -24.21 -17.04 -13.69
N THR A 236 -24.08 -17.77 -12.62
CA THR A 236 -25.17 -18.61 -12.11
C THR A 236 -26.36 -17.80 -11.56
N THR A 237 -26.17 -16.51 -11.32
CA THR A 237 -27.15 -15.62 -10.66
C THR A 237 -27.57 -14.43 -11.52
N ASP A 238 -26.65 -13.82 -12.28
CA ASP A 238 -26.89 -12.53 -12.93
C ASP A 238 -26.21 -12.44 -14.30
N GLY A 239 -26.83 -11.69 -15.23
CA GLY A 239 -26.20 -11.25 -16.47
C GLY A 239 -25.10 -10.24 -16.18
N LEU A 240 -23.93 -10.43 -16.81
CA LEU A 240 -22.73 -9.64 -16.54
C LEU A 240 -22.42 -8.69 -17.70
N TYR A 241 -21.92 -7.51 -17.36
CA TYR A 241 -21.53 -6.50 -18.34
C TYR A 241 -20.23 -5.79 -17.94
N LEU A 242 -19.55 -5.27 -18.96
CA LEU A 242 -18.31 -4.49 -18.82
C LEU A 242 -18.26 -3.42 -19.91
N PHE A 243 -17.99 -2.18 -19.55
CA PHE A 243 -17.65 -1.09 -20.46
C PHE A 243 -16.56 -0.20 -19.86
N GLN A 244 -15.37 -0.24 -20.47
CA GLN A 244 -14.18 0.45 -20.00
C GLN A 244 -13.52 1.26 -21.12
N PRO A 245 -13.91 2.52 -21.36
CA PRO A 245 -13.17 3.45 -22.21
C PRO A 245 -11.98 4.04 -21.48
N LYS A 246 -10.80 4.02 -22.10
CA LYS A 246 -9.55 4.61 -21.60
C LYS A 246 -8.92 5.43 -22.73
N LEU A 247 -9.08 6.74 -22.67
CA LEU A 247 -8.70 7.66 -23.73
C LEU A 247 -7.67 8.65 -23.20
N PHE A 248 -6.56 8.77 -23.88
CA PHE A 248 -5.46 9.65 -23.52
C PHE A 248 -5.10 10.54 -24.69
N TYR A 249 -5.07 11.84 -24.47
CA TYR A 249 -4.59 12.83 -25.42
C TYR A 249 -3.36 13.50 -24.91
N TYR A 250 -2.31 13.48 -25.69
CA TYR A 250 -1.00 13.96 -25.28
C TYR A 250 -0.48 15.02 -26.25
N THR A 251 -0.03 16.15 -25.71
CA THR A 251 0.72 17.18 -26.42
C THR A 251 1.87 17.70 -25.56
N PRO A 252 2.90 18.36 -26.13
CA PRO A 252 3.97 18.95 -25.32
C PRO A 252 3.50 20.00 -24.31
N LYS A 253 2.35 20.67 -24.58
CA LYS A 253 1.82 21.74 -23.72
C LYS A 253 0.73 21.26 -22.76
N TYR A 254 -0.13 20.35 -23.19
CA TYR A 254 -1.23 19.88 -22.35
C TYR A 254 -1.51 18.39 -22.56
N THR A 255 -2.03 17.77 -21.55
CA THR A 255 -2.53 16.39 -21.61
C THR A 255 -3.97 16.35 -21.08
N LEU A 256 -4.78 15.48 -21.67
CA LEU A 256 -6.13 15.19 -21.21
C LEU A 256 -6.31 13.68 -21.21
N ASN A 257 -6.68 13.14 -20.07
CA ASN A 257 -6.88 11.71 -19.89
C ASN A 257 -8.28 11.46 -19.36
N VAL A 258 -8.98 10.48 -19.95
CA VAL A 258 -10.33 10.07 -19.55
C VAL A 258 -10.33 8.57 -19.33
N ILE A 259 -10.76 8.14 -18.16
CA ILE A 259 -10.94 6.73 -17.82
C ILE A 259 -12.38 6.55 -17.34
N GLY A 260 -13.10 5.64 -17.96
CA GLY A 260 -14.42 5.18 -17.54
C GLY A 260 -14.39 3.71 -17.18
N ASP A 261 -15.25 3.31 -16.27
CA ASP A 261 -15.47 1.91 -15.91
C ASP A 261 -16.90 1.73 -15.43
N VAL A 262 -17.64 0.88 -16.12
CA VAL A 262 -18.99 0.48 -15.72
C VAL A 262 -19.07 -1.03 -15.85
N ASN A 263 -19.14 -1.72 -14.72
CA ASN A 263 -19.17 -3.18 -14.72
C ASN A 263 -19.81 -3.77 -13.46
N ASN A 264 -20.25 -5.03 -13.58
CA ASN A 264 -20.67 -5.86 -12.46
C ASN A 264 -19.91 -7.20 -12.38
N ILE A 265 -18.72 -7.27 -12.98
CA ILE A 265 -17.86 -8.47 -12.99
C ILE A 265 -16.75 -8.44 -11.95
N GLY A 266 -16.75 -7.42 -11.08
CA GLY A 266 -15.75 -7.28 -10.03
C GLY A 266 -14.39 -6.76 -10.49
N GLU A 267 -14.26 -6.22 -11.69
CA GLU A 267 -13.06 -5.51 -12.11
C GLU A 267 -13.06 -4.09 -11.52
N VAL A 268 -12.04 -3.76 -10.77
CA VAL A 268 -11.87 -2.44 -10.15
C VAL A 268 -10.67 -1.75 -10.79
N VAL A 269 -10.93 -0.69 -11.57
CA VAL A 269 -9.88 0.10 -12.21
C VAL A 269 -9.07 0.91 -11.18
N LEU A 270 -9.74 1.40 -10.14
CA LEU A 270 -9.14 2.13 -9.02
C LEU A 270 -9.56 1.48 -7.71
N ASN A 271 -8.61 1.00 -6.94
CA ASN A 271 -8.86 0.47 -5.60
C ASN A 271 -8.60 1.53 -4.51
N ARG A 272 -8.91 1.21 -3.25
CA ARG A 272 -8.67 2.09 -2.09
C ARG A 272 -7.24 2.61 -2.00
N GLY A 273 -6.26 1.76 -2.32
CA GLY A 273 -4.85 2.15 -2.32
C GLY A 273 -4.55 3.21 -3.37
N ASP A 274 -5.14 3.07 -4.56
CA ASP A 274 -4.99 4.03 -5.64
C ASP A 274 -5.62 5.38 -5.26
N VAL A 275 -6.85 5.37 -4.74
CA VAL A 275 -7.52 6.58 -4.26
C VAL A 275 -6.73 7.25 -3.15
N ARG A 276 -6.16 6.48 -2.21
CA ARG A 276 -5.28 7.00 -1.17
C ARG A 276 -3.99 7.58 -1.73
N ASN A 277 -3.41 6.96 -2.76
CA ASN A 277 -2.19 7.44 -3.41
C ASN A 277 -2.45 8.70 -4.22
N PHE A 278 -3.59 8.79 -4.95
CA PHE A 278 -4.00 9.99 -5.67
C PHE A 278 -4.18 11.20 -4.75
N SER A 279 -4.67 10.97 -3.56
CA SER A 279 -4.85 12.03 -2.58
C SER A 279 -3.51 12.55 -2.02
N GLY A 280 -2.36 12.09 -2.54
CA GLY A 280 -1.06 12.35 -1.93
C GLY A 280 -0.95 11.67 -0.55
N GLY A 281 -1.82 10.66 -0.31
CA GLY A 281 -2.40 10.28 0.94
C GLY A 281 -2.80 11.55 1.67
N PHE A 282 -4.00 11.72 2.15
CA PHE A 282 -4.24 12.74 3.18
C PHE A 282 -3.13 12.51 4.19
N ARG A 283 -2.01 13.18 3.97
CA ARG A 283 -0.85 12.96 4.80
C ARG A 283 -1.29 13.39 6.16
N SER A 284 -1.42 12.43 7.06
CA SER A 284 -1.30 12.75 8.46
C SER A 284 -0.06 13.61 8.53
N GLN A 285 -0.14 14.73 9.18
CA GLN A 285 0.84 15.80 9.14
C GLN A 285 2.22 15.27 9.40
N SER A 286 3.14 15.88 8.75
CA SER A 286 4.51 15.48 8.59
C SER A 286 5.12 14.95 9.89
N PRO A 287 5.30 13.63 10.06
CA PRO A 287 6.01 13.07 11.20
C PRO A 287 7.51 13.38 11.14
N SER A 288 7.93 14.27 10.24
CA SER A 288 9.34 14.63 10.06
C SER A 288 9.91 15.40 11.26
N ASN A 289 9.05 15.95 12.11
CA ASN A 289 9.44 16.65 13.33
C ASN A 289 9.41 15.78 14.60
N GLY A 290 8.86 14.55 14.53
CA GLY A 290 8.74 13.65 15.68
C GLY A 290 7.38 13.67 16.37
N THR A 291 6.49 14.61 16.03
CA THR A 291 5.11 14.65 16.52
C THR A 291 4.19 13.89 15.57
N ASN A 292 3.37 13.01 16.11
CA ASN A 292 2.30 12.35 15.39
C ASN A 292 0.97 12.64 16.10
N LEU A 293 0.15 13.48 15.51
CA LEU A 293 -1.19 13.82 16.01
C LEU A 293 -2.22 13.01 15.22
N SER A 294 -3.01 12.21 15.91
CA SER A 294 -4.16 11.54 15.31
C SER A 294 -5.29 12.55 15.05
N ILE A 295 -5.92 12.41 13.88
CA ILE A 295 -7.12 13.14 13.54
C ILE A 295 -8.26 12.14 13.62
N ALA A 296 -9.29 12.47 14.37
CA ALA A 296 -10.45 11.64 14.49
C ALA A 296 -11.07 11.39 13.10
N ASP A 297 -11.32 10.14 12.81
CA ASP A 297 -12.05 9.68 11.63
C ASP A 297 -13.27 8.94 12.17
N ALA A 298 -14.42 9.58 12.10
CA ALA A 298 -15.69 8.98 12.50
C ALA A 298 -16.36 8.28 11.31
N GLY A 299 -15.72 8.38 10.13
CA GLY A 299 -16.21 7.80 8.89
C GLY A 299 -16.20 6.29 8.91
N ILE A 300 -17.23 5.72 8.38
CA ILE A 300 -17.32 4.32 8.05
C ILE A 300 -16.29 4.06 6.96
N GLY A 301 -15.45 3.03 7.11
CA GLY A 301 -14.35 2.74 6.19
C GLY A 301 -14.78 2.21 4.81
N PHE A 302 -15.57 2.96 4.07
CA PHE A 302 -16.34 2.54 2.90
C PHE A 302 -15.58 2.26 1.60
N LEU A 303 -14.39 2.71 1.46
CA LEU A 303 -13.62 2.46 0.22
C LEU A 303 -13.10 1.01 0.11
N ASN A 304 -13.75 0.09 0.78
CA ASN A 304 -13.36 -1.32 0.81
C ASN A 304 -14.07 -2.17 -0.27
N ALA A 305 -14.51 -1.61 -1.39
CA ALA A 305 -14.93 -2.43 -2.53
C ALA A 305 -13.74 -3.30 -2.97
N ASN A 306 -13.54 -4.39 -2.27
CA ASN A 306 -12.58 -5.40 -2.63
C ASN A 306 -13.33 -6.49 -3.38
N ALA A 307 -13.22 -6.48 -4.70
CA ALA A 307 -13.85 -7.49 -5.55
C ALA A 307 -13.55 -8.95 -5.12
N ARG A 308 -12.47 -9.14 -4.35
CA ARG A 308 -12.09 -10.45 -3.85
C ARG A 308 -12.94 -10.93 -2.65
N ASN A 309 -13.64 -10.02 -1.99
CA ASN A 309 -14.42 -10.28 -0.78
C ASN A 309 -15.92 -9.98 -0.97
N ALA A 310 -16.35 -9.72 -2.19
CA ALA A 310 -17.73 -9.45 -2.53
C ALA A 310 -18.34 -10.65 -3.25
N ASN A 311 -19.57 -10.99 -2.92
CA ASN A 311 -20.39 -11.95 -3.67
C ASN A 311 -21.19 -11.26 -4.79
N ARG A 312 -21.38 -9.93 -4.68
CA ARG A 312 -21.99 -9.06 -5.70
C ARG A 312 -21.26 -7.72 -5.69
N ILE A 313 -20.96 -7.18 -6.88
CA ILE A 313 -20.30 -5.87 -6.98
C ILE A 313 -20.74 -5.19 -8.28
N GLU A 314 -21.11 -3.92 -8.17
CA GLU A 314 -21.33 -3.02 -9.30
C GLU A 314 -20.44 -1.79 -9.13
N THR A 315 -19.67 -1.47 -10.17
CA THR A 315 -18.76 -0.32 -10.18
C THR A 315 -19.11 0.61 -11.32
N LYS A 316 -19.21 1.90 -11.00
CA LYS A 316 -19.33 3.02 -11.95
C LYS A 316 -18.23 4.02 -11.63
N LEU A 317 -17.34 4.30 -12.58
CA LEU A 317 -16.23 5.20 -12.37
C LEU A 317 -16.02 6.10 -13.58
N THR A 318 -15.75 7.36 -13.30
CA THR A 318 -15.25 8.32 -14.29
C THR A 318 -14.09 9.08 -13.69
N ALA A 319 -12.94 9.05 -14.35
CA ALA A 319 -11.76 9.80 -13.96
C ALA A 319 -11.28 10.68 -15.11
N LEU A 320 -11.13 11.95 -14.83
CA LEU A 320 -10.57 12.98 -15.73
C LEU A 320 -9.28 13.49 -15.13
N ASN A 321 -8.22 13.54 -15.92
CA ASN A 321 -6.97 14.16 -15.51
C ASN A 321 -6.49 15.11 -16.59
N PHE A 322 -5.96 16.25 -16.19
CA PHE A 322 -5.36 17.22 -17.10
C PHE A 322 -4.01 17.69 -16.58
N SER A 323 -3.13 18.07 -17.50
CA SER A 323 -1.99 18.91 -17.20
C SER A 323 -1.82 19.98 -18.28
N TYR A 324 -1.39 21.17 -17.89
CA TYR A 324 -1.20 22.30 -18.79
C TYR A 324 0.06 23.09 -18.40
N SER A 325 1.03 23.14 -19.31
CA SER A 325 2.30 23.87 -19.16
C SER A 325 2.37 24.97 -20.22
N PRO A 326 1.78 26.16 -19.99
CA PRO A 326 1.77 27.25 -20.97
C PRO A 326 3.18 27.73 -21.33
N ASN A 327 4.11 27.63 -20.39
CA ASN A 327 5.51 27.99 -20.54
C ASN A 327 6.38 27.17 -19.58
N LYS A 328 7.70 27.34 -19.62
CA LYS A 328 8.66 26.61 -18.77
C LYS A 328 8.60 26.98 -17.27
N LYS A 329 7.84 28.01 -16.90
CA LYS A 329 7.78 28.53 -15.52
C LYS A 329 6.53 28.06 -14.77
N LEU A 330 5.46 27.70 -15.46
CA LEU A 330 4.19 27.36 -14.86
C LEU A 330 3.70 26.00 -15.36
N ASP A 331 3.51 25.08 -14.43
CA ASP A 331 2.87 23.80 -14.63
C ASP A 331 1.59 23.75 -13.80
N LEU A 332 0.45 23.56 -14.46
CA LEU A 332 -0.84 23.34 -13.84
C LEU A 332 -1.27 21.92 -14.12
N SER A 333 -1.77 21.24 -13.11
CA SER A 333 -2.31 19.88 -13.26
C SER A 333 -3.47 19.64 -12.30
N GLY A 334 -4.23 18.61 -12.57
CA GLY A 334 -5.29 18.22 -11.68
C GLY A 334 -6.06 17.01 -12.19
N PHE A 335 -6.94 16.50 -11.34
CA PHE A 335 -7.85 15.44 -11.73
C PHE A 335 -9.19 15.60 -11.00
N MET A 336 -10.20 14.99 -11.59
CA MET A 336 -11.51 14.78 -11.00
C MET A 336 -11.84 13.30 -11.15
N ILE A 337 -12.21 12.65 -10.06
CA ILE A 337 -12.65 11.25 -10.04
C ILE A 337 -14.01 11.21 -9.37
N TRP A 338 -14.95 10.57 -10.02
CA TRP A 338 -16.20 10.17 -9.42
C TRP A 338 -16.33 8.64 -9.48
N SER A 339 -16.70 8.03 -8.34
CA SER A 339 -16.87 6.59 -8.22
C SER A 339 -18.16 6.28 -7.47
N GLY A 340 -19.06 5.56 -8.10
CA GLY A 340 -20.24 4.95 -7.49
C GLY A 340 -20.02 3.44 -7.41
N ASN A 341 -20.13 2.87 -6.23
CA ASN A 341 -19.97 1.43 -5.99
C ASN A 341 -21.18 0.90 -5.21
N SER A 342 -21.68 -0.26 -5.62
CA SER A 342 -22.61 -1.07 -4.85
C SER A 342 -21.98 -2.44 -4.65
N ASN A 343 -21.99 -2.92 -3.41
CA ASN A 343 -21.24 -4.09 -3.00
C ASN A 343 -22.06 -4.92 -2.02
N GLY A 344 -22.32 -6.18 -2.35
CA GLY A 344 -22.86 -7.18 -1.45
C GLY A 344 -21.74 -8.06 -0.91
N GLN A 345 -21.76 -8.32 0.39
CA GLN A 345 -20.83 -9.24 1.05
C GLN A 345 -21.61 -10.20 1.93
N ARG A 346 -21.16 -11.43 2.00
CA ARG A 346 -21.60 -12.40 2.99
C ARG A 346 -20.37 -12.96 3.68
N ARG A 347 -20.39 -12.96 5.01
CA ARG A 347 -19.27 -13.43 5.83
C ARG A 347 -19.78 -14.21 7.02
N ASN A 348 -19.18 -15.36 7.23
CA ASN A 348 -19.32 -16.11 8.47
C ASN A 348 -18.07 -15.84 9.32
N THR A 349 -18.26 -15.55 10.61
CA THR A 349 -17.15 -15.31 11.53
C THR A 349 -17.34 -16.16 12.77
N PHE A 350 -16.34 -16.95 13.08
CA PHE A 350 -16.22 -17.57 14.39
C PHE A 350 -15.20 -16.78 15.20
N THR A 351 -15.59 -16.38 16.41
CA THR A 351 -14.77 -15.60 17.35
C THR A 351 -14.60 -16.36 18.64
N ASP A 352 -13.35 -16.57 19.05
CA ASP A 352 -12.95 -17.14 20.32
C ASP A 352 -12.36 -16.02 21.19
N PHE A 353 -12.90 -15.85 22.41
CA PHE A 353 -12.52 -14.79 23.35
C PHE A 353 -11.48 -15.32 24.35
N LEU A 354 -10.19 -15.07 24.09
CA LEU A 354 -9.08 -15.63 24.85
C LEU A 354 -8.86 -14.99 26.23
N LEU A 355 -9.47 -13.84 26.52
CA LEU A 355 -9.23 -13.07 27.75
C LEU A 355 -10.06 -13.54 28.95
N ASP A 356 -11.19 -14.16 28.72
CA ASP A 356 -12.11 -14.58 29.79
C ASP A 356 -12.84 -15.84 29.33
N PRO A 357 -12.59 -16.99 29.96
CA PRO A 357 -13.22 -18.24 29.57
C PRO A 357 -14.73 -18.29 29.89
N ASN A 358 -15.28 -17.30 30.60
CA ASN A 358 -16.73 -17.21 30.85
C ASN A 358 -17.47 -16.47 29.72
N ILE A 359 -16.76 -15.90 28.73
CA ILE A 359 -17.39 -15.31 27.56
C ILE A 359 -17.61 -16.44 26.54
N PRO A 360 -18.84 -16.64 26.08
CA PRO A 360 -19.12 -17.70 25.11
C PRO A 360 -18.46 -17.39 23.76
N ASP A 361 -18.07 -18.43 23.04
CA ASP A 361 -17.68 -18.33 21.65
C ASP A 361 -18.82 -17.76 20.81
N GLU A 362 -18.49 -16.95 19.82
CA GLU A 362 -19.46 -16.31 18.94
C GLU A 362 -19.34 -16.84 17.51
N PHE A 363 -20.48 -17.12 16.91
CA PHE A 363 -20.60 -17.36 15.48
C PHE A 363 -21.58 -16.38 14.88
N THR A 364 -21.11 -15.57 13.92
CA THR A 364 -21.98 -14.65 13.18
C THR A 364 -22.01 -14.98 11.70
N GLU A 365 -23.20 -14.95 11.12
CA GLU A 365 -23.41 -14.84 9.67
C GLU A 365 -23.84 -13.42 9.36
N ASN A 366 -23.02 -12.70 8.59
CA ASN A 366 -23.25 -11.31 8.26
C ASN A 366 -23.46 -11.15 6.76
N THR A 367 -24.58 -10.56 6.38
CA THR A 367 -24.88 -10.11 5.01
C THR A 367 -24.87 -8.60 4.99
N THR A 368 -23.95 -8.03 4.20
CA THR A 368 -23.75 -6.58 4.08
C THR A 368 -24.15 -6.13 2.69
N ASP A 369 -25.00 -5.12 2.59
CA ASP A 369 -25.23 -4.34 1.38
C ASP A 369 -24.72 -2.91 1.58
N GLN A 370 -23.82 -2.49 0.71
CA GLN A 370 -23.13 -1.22 0.84
C GLN A 370 -23.17 -0.44 -0.46
N THR A 371 -23.51 0.84 -0.39
CA THR A 371 -23.39 1.78 -1.51
C THR A 371 -22.51 2.97 -1.13
N SER A 372 -21.70 3.43 -2.07
CA SER A 372 -20.81 4.57 -1.87
C SER A 372 -20.72 5.40 -3.15
N ASN A 373 -20.94 6.71 -3.04
CA ASN A 373 -20.69 7.68 -4.09
C ASN A 373 -19.61 8.64 -3.61
N THR A 374 -18.43 8.58 -4.23
CA THR A 374 -17.26 9.36 -3.82
C THR A 374 -16.78 10.25 -4.95
N GLY A 375 -16.63 11.53 -4.68
CA GLY A 375 -15.97 12.51 -5.53
C GLY A 375 -14.60 12.89 -4.98
N LEU A 376 -13.60 12.94 -5.85
CA LEU A 376 -12.26 13.44 -5.57
C LEU A 376 -11.90 14.54 -6.56
N LEU A 377 -11.40 15.66 -6.09
CA LEU A 377 -10.92 16.76 -6.90
C LEU A 377 -9.52 17.15 -6.45
N LYS A 378 -8.55 17.21 -7.38
CA LYS A 378 -7.22 17.76 -7.12
C LYS A 378 -6.88 18.86 -8.12
N VAL A 379 -6.28 19.93 -7.62
CA VAL A 379 -5.68 21.00 -8.41
C VAL A 379 -4.28 21.25 -7.88
N SER A 380 -3.29 21.26 -8.78
CA SER A 380 -1.88 21.48 -8.47
C SER A 380 -1.31 22.59 -9.34
N ALA A 381 -0.47 23.43 -8.78
CA ALA A 381 0.25 24.46 -9.48
C ALA A 381 1.73 24.46 -9.05
N ILE A 382 2.65 24.36 -10.01
CA ILE A 382 4.08 24.51 -9.78
C ILE A 382 4.55 25.75 -10.55
N TYR A 383 5.03 26.76 -9.84
CA TYR A 383 5.55 27.99 -10.42
C TYR A 383 7.04 28.15 -10.15
N LYS A 384 7.83 28.08 -11.20
CA LYS A 384 9.29 28.28 -11.20
C LYS A 384 9.61 29.66 -11.78
N LYS A 385 9.64 30.68 -10.92
CA LYS A 385 9.97 32.06 -11.35
C LYS A 385 11.32 32.06 -12.07
N ASP A 386 12.31 31.43 -11.47
CA ASP A 386 13.68 31.27 -11.93
C ASP A 386 14.31 30.00 -11.28
N PHE A 387 15.60 29.77 -11.50
CA PHE A 387 16.31 28.62 -10.92
C PHE A 387 16.32 28.63 -9.38
N ASN A 388 16.29 29.80 -8.76
CA ASN A 388 16.39 29.96 -7.31
C ASN A 388 15.04 29.93 -6.59
N ASN A 389 13.93 30.09 -7.32
CA ASN A 389 12.60 30.28 -6.74
C ASN A 389 11.63 29.25 -7.32
N GLN A 390 11.04 28.42 -6.46
CA GLN A 390 9.97 27.50 -6.83
C GLN A 390 8.84 27.57 -5.78
N LEU A 391 7.62 27.70 -6.26
CA LEU A 391 6.41 27.66 -5.47
C LEU A 391 5.54 26.48 -5.95
N ASN A 392 5.07 25.66 -5.02
CA ASN A 392 4.14 24.60 -5.29
C ASN A 392 2.88 24.81 -4.44
N TYR A 393 1.73 24.57 -5.03
CA TYR A 393 0.45 24.58 -4.34
C TYR A 393 -0.37 23.37 -4.80
N ASP A 394 -0.90 22.64 -3.86
CA ASP A 394 -1.80 21.51 -4.07
C ASP A 394 -3.06 21.69 -3.23
N LEU A 395 -4.21 21.51 -3.85
CA LEU A 395 -5.51 21.42 -3.18
C LEU A 395 -6.13 20.08 -3.57
N ILE A 396 -6.58 19.34 -2.57
CA ILE A 396 -7.35 18.11 -2.78
C ILE A 396 -8.60 18.12 -1.92
N GLY A 397 -9.74 17.82 -2.53
CA GLY A 397 -11.04 17.66 -1.88
C GLY A 397 -11.58 16.26 -2.05
N ARG A 398 -12.16 15.71 -1.00
CA ARG A 398 -12.96 14.47 -1.02
C ARG A 398 -14.36 14.79 -0.48
N PHE A 399 -15.35 14.26 -1.18
CA PHE A 399 -16.76 14.32 -0.81
C PHE A 399 -17.34 12.92 -1.02
N SER A 400 -18.05 12.38 -0.07
CA SER A 400 -18.74 11.11 -0.25
C SER A 400 -20.12 11.09 0.36
N ASN A 401 -20.95 10.21 -0.14
CA ASN A 401 -22.22 9.80 0.44
C ASN A 401 -22.17 8.29 0.53
N GLU A 402 -22.32 7.76 1.73
CA GLU A 402 -22.04 6.38 2.07
C GLU A 402 -23.23 5.81 2.83
N TYR A 403 -23.67 4.61 2.45
CA TYR A 403 -24.77 3.90 3.07
C TYR A 403 -24.46 2.41 3.15
N ARG A 404 -24.74 1.83 4.30
CA ARG A 404 -24.51 0.41 4.58
C ARG A 404 -25.64 -0.15 5.40
N ILE A 405 -26.09 -1.37 5.04
CA ILE A 405 -26.95 -2.22 5.86
C ILE A 405 -26.19 -3.52 6.10
N ASP A 406 -26.22 -3.98 7.33
CA ASP A 406 -25.77 -5.30 7.74
C ASP A 406 -26.90 -6.06 8.42
N ASP A 407 -27.23 -7.24 7.88
CA ASP A 407 -28.07 -8.21 8.54
C ASP A 407 -27.16 -9.27 9.15
N VAL A 408 -27.17 -9.37 10.47
CA VAL A 408 -26.29 -10.24 11.26
C VAL A 408 -27.15 -11.28 11.97
N GLN A 409 -26.88 -12.54 11.75
CA GLN A 409 -27.37 -13.65 12.56
C GLN A 409 -26.27 -14.00 13.56
N SER A 410 -26.51 -13.76 14.83
CA SER A 410 -25.56 -13.99 15.92
C SER A 410 -25.99 -15.24 16.70
N LEU A 411 -25.02 -16.09 17.08
CA LEU A 411 -25.29 -17.26 17.93
C LEU A 411 -25.72 -16.84 19.34
N GLN A 412 -25.24 -15.68 19.81
CA GLN A 412 -25.40 -15.20 21.17
C GLN A 412 -26.46 -14.10 21.31
N LEU A 413 -26.74 -13.34 20.24
CA LEU A 413 -27.61 -12.15 20.28
C LEU A 413 -28.74 -12.17 19.25
N ASP A 414 -29.04 -13.33 18.65
CA ASP A 414 -30.07 -13.54 17.64
C ASP A 414 -29.92 -12.65 16.37
N ASP A 415 -31.00 -12.21 15.77
CA ASP A 415 -31.01 -11.46 14.53
C ASP A 415 -30.88 -9.95 14.79
N ILE A 416 -29.93 -9.34 14.10
CA ILE A 416 -29.61 -7.92 14.24
C ILE A 416 -29.57 -7.27 12.86
N THR A 417 -30.33 -6.20 12.67
CA THR A 417 -30.21 -5.34 11.48
C THR A 417 -29.52 -4.05 11.87
N GLN A 418 -28.44 -3.72 11.19
CA GLN A 418 -27.67 -2.49 11.38
C GLN A 418 -27.74 -1.63 10.13
N ALA A 419 -27.83 -0.33 10.29
CA ALA A 419 -27.72 0.63 9.20
C ALA A 419 -26.75 1.75 9.59
N GLU A 420 -25.91 2.10 8.65
CA GLU A 420 -24.98 3.22 8.77
C GLU A 420 -25.09 4.16 7.57
N ASN A 421 -25.04 5.45 7.80
CA ASN A 421 -24.89 6.45 6.73
C ASN A 421 -23.89 7.52 7.15
N ALA A 422 -23.23 8.13 6.16
CA ALA A 422 -22.31 9.22 6.40
C ALA A 422 -22.15 10.09 5.14
N THR A 423 -21.93 11.39 5.34
CA THR A 423 -21.63 12.36 4.27
C THR A 423 -20.29 13.07 4.53
N PRO A 424 -19.17 12.32 4.61
CA PRO A 424 -17.88 12.88 4.97
C PRO A 424 -17.35 13.84 3.90
N PHE A 425 -16.79 14.93 4.39
CA PHE A 425 -16.17 15.97 3.60
C PHE A 425 -14.76 16.26 4.13
N ARG A 426 -13.76 16.33 3.23
CA ARG A 426 -12.37 16.61 3.61
C ARG A 426 -11.67 17.43 2.54
N ILE A 427 -11.03 18.53 2.94
CA ILE A 427 -10.15 19.33 2.10
C ILE A 427 -8.75 19.36 2.71
N ASN A 428 -7.75 19.12 1.90
CA ASN A 428 -6.33 19.25 2.26
C ASN A 428 -5.63 20.20 1.27
N GLN A 429 -4.90 21.15 1.80
CA GLN A 429 -4.14 22.14 1.05
C GLN A 429 -2.68 22.08 1.46
N ASN A 430 -1.78 22.08 0.47
CA ASN A 430 -0.34 22.10 0.68
C ASN A 430 0.25 23.28 -0.10
N PHE A 431 0.98 24.11 0.58
CA PHE A 431 1.75 25.20 -0.01
C PHE A 431 3.23 25.00 0.32
N SER A 432 4.10 25.11 -0.65
CA SER A 432 5.54 25.06 -0.42
C SER A 432 6.25 26.14 -1.23
N TYR A 433 7.21 26.82 -0.60
CA TYR A 433 8.07 27.77 -1.26
C TYR A 433 9.53 27.47 -0.98
N PHE A 434 10.30 27.28 -2.04
CA PHE A 434 11.71 26.96 -1.99
C PHE A 434 12.52 28.12 -2.57
N TYR A 435 13.48 28.61 -1.79
CA TYR A 435 14.32 29.76 -2.16
C TYR A 435 15.80 29.48 -1.91
N THR A 436 16.59 29.53 -2.96
CA THR A 436 18.06 29.51 -2.91
C THR A 436 18.60 30.93 -2.84
N ALA A 437 18.92 31.39 -1.65
CA ALA A 437 19.41 32.76 -1.41
C ALA A 437 20.88 32.91 -1.89
N SER A 438 21.66 31.83 -1.76
CA SER A 438 23.06 31.79 -2.24
C SER A 438 23.46 30.33 -2.46
N GLU A 439 24.67 30.10 -2.99
CA GLU A 439 25.25 28.75 -3.12
C GLU A 439 25.31 27.99 -1.78
N LYS A 440 25.28 28.70 -0.65
CA LYS A 440 25.36 28.10 0.69
C LYS A 440 24.05 28.11 1.48
N SER A 441 23.02 28.83 1.04
CA SER A 441 21.83 29.10 1.84
C SER A 441 20.55 28.80 1.07
N ILE A 442 19.78 27.84 1.57
CA ILE A 442 18.50 27.39 1.00
C ILE A 442 17.43 27.45 2.08
N TYR A 443 16.28 28.01 1.74
CA TYR A 443 15.09 28.08 2.59
C TYR A 443 13.97 27.23 1.97
N ALA A 444 13.26 26.49 2.80
CA ALA A 444 12.09 25.74 2.42
C ALA A 444 10.96 25.99 3.41
N LEU A 445 9.93 26.70 2.98
CA LEU A 445 8.71 26.92 3.73
C LEU A 445 7.66 25.92 3.23
N GLU A 446 7.09 25.14 4.15
CA GLU A 446 6.01 24.19 3.86
C GLU A 446 4.83 24.51 4.80
N VAL A 447 3.64 24.60 4.23
CA VAL A 447 2.38 24.85 4.96
C VAL A 447 1.38 23.77 4.53
N GLN A 448 0.83 23.08 5.48
CA GLN A 448 -0.26 22.13 5.29
C GLN A 448 -1.49 22.58 6.05
N HIS A 449 -2.66 22.48 5.42
CA HIS A 449 -3.93 22.79 6.07
C HIS A 449 -4.94 21.70 5.76
N LEU A 450 -5.58 21.16 6.78
CA LEU A 450 -6.64 20.18 6.71
C LEU A 450 -7.93 20.73 7.31
N LEU A 451 -9.01 20.60 6.55
CA LEU A 451 -10.38 20.83 7.01
C LEU A 451 -11.19 19.55 6.77
N GLN A 452 -11.87 19.07 7.83
CA GLN A 452 -12.67 17.84 7.80
C GLN A 452 -13.96 18.06 8.56
N ASP A 453 -15.08 17.52 8.04
CA ASP A 453 -16.37 17.40 8.72
C ASP A 453 -16.96 16.03 8.36
N GLU A 454 -17.26 15.23 9.37
CA GLU A 454 -17.78 13.88 9.24
C GLU A 454 -18.98 13.70 10.18
N ASP A 455 -20.06 13.14 9.67
CA ASP A 455 -21.38 13.06 10.33
C ASP A 455 -21.98 11.64 10.26
N PRO A 456 -21.28 10.57 10.71
CA PRO A 456 -21.83 9.23 10.64
C PRO A 456 -23.01 9.07 11.60
N PHE A 457 -24.03 8.43 11.08
CA PHE A 457 -25.18 7.97 11.83
C PHE A 457 -25.23 6.44 11.80
N TYR A 458 -25.39 5.82 12.96
CA TYR A 458 -25.51 4.37 13.12
C TYR A 458 -26.85 4.06 13.80
N SER A 459 -27.53 3.03 13.31
CA SER A 459 -28.73 2.46 13.90
C SER A 459 -28.60 0.93 13.96
N ALA A 460 -28.99 0.33 15.05
CA ALA A 460 -29.10 -1.13 15.19
C ALA A 460 -30.47 -1.49 15.75
N VAL A 461 -31.08 -2.51 15.18
CA VAL A 461 -32.35 -3.10 15.67
C VAL A 461 -32.08 -4.56 16.05
N LEU A 462 -32.36 -4.88 17.31
CA LEU A 462 -32.22 -6.22 17.86
C LEU A 462 -33.58 -6.71 18.31
N GLU A 463 -33.87 -7.99 18.10
CA GLU A 463 -35.13 -8.60 18.63
C GLU A 463 -35.10 -8.67 20.14
N ASN A 464 -36.28 -8.54 20.76
CA ASN A 464 -36.51 -8.69 22.19
C ASN A 464 -37.78 -9.47 22.42
N ASP A 465 -37.79 -10.38 23.37
CA ASP A 465 -39.03 -11.01 23.88
C ASP A 465 -39.36 -10.44 25.27
N PRO A 466 -40.20 -9.38 25.34
CA PRO A 466 -40.52 -8.73 26.60
C PRO A 466 -41.22 -9.65 27.60
N THR A 467 -41.71 -10.82 27.16
CA THR A 467 -42.35 -11.80 28.06
C THR A 467 -41.34 -12.72 28.76
N ASN A 468 -40.09 -12.75 28.30
CA ASN A 468 -39.01 -13.58 28.86
C ASN A 468 -38.04 -12.79 29.75
N ASN A 469 -38.24 -11.47 29.88
CA ASN A 469 -37.32 -10.58 30.59
C ASN A 469 -37.24 -10.75 32.10
N ASP A 470 -38.14 -11.55 32.74
CA ASP A 470 -38.30 -11.56 34.19
C ASP A 470 -37.68 -12.77 34.90
N ASN A 471 -37.29 -13.83 34.18
CA ASN A 471 -36.59 -15.00 34.73
C ASN A 471 -35.92 -15.79 33.61
N PRO A 472 -34.63 -15.87 33.59
CA PRO A 472 -33.99 -16.90 32.78
C PRO A 472 -34.57 -18.25 33.23
N PRO A 473 -34.96 -19.14 32.30
CA PRO A 473 -35.44 -20.46 32.68
C PRO A 473 -34.36 -21.09 33.54
N ASN A 474 -34.76 -21.51 34.75
CA ASN A 474 -33.86 -22.09 35.75
C ASN A 474 -33.02 -23.18 35.05
N PRO A 475 -31.69 -23.02 34.96
CA PRO A 475 -30.83 -24.05 34.40
C PRO A 475 -31.12 -25.33 35.19
N ASP A 476 -31.11 -26.47 34.56
CA ASP A 476 -31.47 -27.78 35.07
C ASP A 476 -31.51 -27.80 36.62
N PRO A 477 -32.69 -27.96 37.25
CA PRO A 477 -32.81 -27.96 38.72
C PRO A 477 -31.97 -29.01 39.43
N ASN A 478 -31.29 -29.86 38.66
CA ASN A 478 -30.38 -30.89 39.14
C ASN A 478 -28.90 -30.50 38.99
N ASP A 479 -28.56 -29.43 38.35
CA ASP A 479 -27.21 -28.87 38.22
C ASP A 479 -27.16 -27.38 38.66
N PRO A 480 -26.87 -27.15 39.97
CA PRO A 480 -26.79 -25.77 40.48
C PRO A 480 -25.64 -24.95 39.93
N ASP A 481 -24.69 -25.59 39.24
CA ASP A 481 -23.55 -24.93 38.59
C ASP A 481 -23.79 -24.73 37.07
N ALA A 482 -24.93 -25.18 36.54
CA ALA A 482 -25.26 -24.94 35.13
C ALA A 482 -25.49 -23.43 34.92
N LEU A 483 -24.70 -22.85 34.04
CA LEU A 483 -24.86 -21.46 33.61
C LEU A 483 -26.25 -21.33 32.93
N PRO A 484 -27.02 -20.26 33.18
CA PRO A 484 -28.25 -20.03 32.43
C PRO A 484 -27.94 -19.98 30.95
N PRO A 485 -28.86 -20.44 30.09
CA PRO A 485 -28.68 -20.27 28.65
C PRO A 485 -28.48 -18.78 28.34
N PRO A 486 -27.71 -18.47 27.29
CA PRO A 486 -27.51 -17.08 26.87
C PRO A 486 -28.87 -16.41 26.67
N ASP A 487 -29.06 -15.27 27.32
CA ASP A 487 -30.31 -14.53 27.39
C ASP A 487 -30.38 -13.46 26.30
N GLY A 488 -29.79 -13.74 25.13
CA GLY A 488 -29.74 -12.81 24.03
C GLY A 488 -29.07 -11.48 24.42
N PHE A 489 -29.73 -10.36 24.08
CA PHE A 489 -29.24 -9.02 24.40
C PHE A 489 -29.76 -8.48 25.76
N ASP A 490 -30.64 -9.18 26.44
CA ASP A 490 -31.36 -8.67 27.63
C ASP A 490 -30.47 -8.29 28.81
N ASN A 491 -29.47 -9.12 29.13
CA ASN A 491 -28.50 -8.79 30.17
C ASN A 491 -27.72 -7.49 29.83
N ALA A 492 -27.43 -7.30 28.57
CA ALA A 492 -26.78 -6.10 28.11
C ALA A 492 -27.74 -4.89 28.18
N ALA A 493 -29.01 -5.06 27.79
CA ALA A 493 -30.02 -4.02 27.81
C ALA A 493 -30.27 -3.51 29.23
N GLU A 494 -30.31 -4.41 30.25
CA GLU A 494 -30.46 -4.04 31.65
C GLU A 494 -29.26 -3.18 32.13
N ILE A 495 -28.04 -3.59 31.87
CA ILE A 495 -26.81 -2.89 32.31
C ILE A 495 -26.67 -1.56 31.56
N ILE A 496 -27.02 -1.52 30.28
CA ILE A 496 -26.99 -0.31 29.46
C ILE A 496 -28.10 0.67 29.88
N GLY A 497 -29.19 0.18 30.52
CA GLY A 497 -30.32 1.00 30.97
C GLY A 497 -31.35 1.28 29.89
N LEU A 498 -31.62 0.29 29.05
CA LEU A 498 -32.61 0.36 27.96
C LEU A 498 -34.01 0.00 28.50
N ASP A 499 -35.03 0.45 27.80
CA ASP A 499 -36.42 0.00 28.03
C ASP A 499 -36.59 -1.40 27.42
N ARG A 500 -36.81 -2.39 28.28
CA ARG A 500 -36.94 -3.81 27.95
C ARG A 500 -38.41 -4.21 27.71
N SER A 501 -39.32 -3.28 27.75
CA SER A 501 -40.79 -3.56 27.57
C SER A 501 -41.20 -3.59 26.09
N LEU A 502 -40.32 -3.32 25.18
CA LEU A 502 -40.55 -3.24 23.73
C LEU A 502 -40.18 -4.57 23.06
N ASP A 503 -40.84 -4.89 21.93
CA ASP A 503 -40.51 -6.06 21.11
C ASP A 503 -39.14 -5.98 20.40
N TYR A 504 -38.53 -4.80 20.36
CA TYR A 504 -37.23 -4.55 19.72
C TYR A 504 -36.44 -3.50 20.48
N TYR A 505 -35.14 -3.69 20.54
CA TYR A 505 -34.19 -2.64 20.92
C TYR A 505 -33.74 -1.88 19.65
N GLN A 506 -34.24 -0.69 19.45
CA GLN A 506 -33.72 0.19 18.38
C GLN A 506 -32.74 1.19 18.97
N LEU A 507 -31.45 0.97 18.70
CA LEU A 507 -30.31 1.75 19.22
C LEU A 507 -29.80 2.70 18.16
N ASN A 508 -29.70 3.98 18.45
CA ASN A 508 -29.21 4.97 17.53
C ASN A 508 -27.99 5.71 18.09
N GLN A 509 -27.01 5.97 17.23
CA GLN A 509 -25.81 6.73 17.55
C GLN A 509 -25.60 7.83 16.52
N GLU A 510 -25.78 9.07 16.90
CA GLU A 510 -25.37 10.23 16.14
C GLU A 510 -23.94 10.60 16.50
N ARG A 511 -23.13 10.98 15.51
CA ARG A 511 -21.77 11.51 15.71
C ARG A 511 -21.50 12.63 14.73
N ARG A 512 -20.70 13.58 15.16
CA ARG A 512 -20.13 14.58 14.27
C ARG A 512 -18.70 14.90 14.71
N VAL A 513 -17.77 14.82 13.77
CA VAL A 513 -16.37 15.16 13.99
C VAL A 513 -15.97 16.27 13.04
N LYS A 514 -15.53 17.38 13.60
CA LYS A 514 -14.93 18.46 12.82
C LYS A 514 -13.47 18.61 13.20
N SER A 515 -12.62 18.73 12.19
CA SER A 515 -11.19 18.94 12.39
C SER A 515 -10.68 20.07 11.50
N ASN A 516 -9.95 20.98 12.11
CA ASN A 516 -9.25 22.06 11.43
C ASN A 516 -7.81 22.09 11.92
N GLN A 517 -6.85 21.86 11.03
CA GLN A 517 -5.46 21.70 11.41
C GLN A 517 -4.53 22.40 10.42
N ALA A 518 -3.55 23.10 10.94
CA ALA A 518 -2.49 23.74 10.17
C ALA A 518 -1.11 23.29 10.69
N ASP A 519 -0.22 22.93 9.77
CA ASP A 519 1.19 22.63 10.02
C ASP A 519 2.04 23.61 9.20
N VAL A 520 2.88 24.38 9.87
CA VAL A 520 3.79 25.34 9.24
C VAL A 520 5.21 24.98 9.62
N LYS A 521 6.04 24.73 8.61
CA LYS A 521 7.44 24.32 8.80
C LYS A 521 8.37 25.15 7.93
N LEU A 522 9.44 25.67 8.54
CA LEU A 522 10.53 26.36 7.86
C LEU A 522 11.84 25.58 8.08
N ASP A 523 12.45 25.11 7.01
CA ASP A 523 13.78 24.56 7.00
C ASP A 523 14.79 25.59 6.43
N TYR A 524 15.88 25.80 7.13
CA TYR A 524 17.04 26.56 6.65
C TYR A 524 18.24 25.64 6.53
N TYR A 525 18.71 25.43 5.31
CA TYR A 525 19.91 24.66 5.03
C TYR A 525 21.10 25.57 4.82
N TYR A 526 22.16 25.34 5.57
CA TYR A 526 23.44 26.00 5.41
C TYR A 526 24.51 25.00 4.95
N ILE A 527 25.00 25.17 3.73
CA ILE A 527 25.98 24.29 3.10
C ILE A 527 27.37 24.70 3.54
N LEU A 528 28.01 23.86 4.34
CA LEU A 528 29.40 24.07 4.80
C LEU A 528 30.39 23.77 3.65
N ASN A 529 30.18 22.66 2.99
CA ASN A 529 30.94 22.21 1.81
C ASN A 529 30.13 21.10 1.08
N ASP A 530 30.67 20.55 -0.02
CA ASP A 530 30.02 19.51 -0.84
C ASP A 530 29.67 18.22 -0.07
N LYS A 531 30.24 18.02 1.11
CA LYS A 531 30.08 16.81 1.92
C LYS A 531 29.32 17.04 3.22
N SER A 532 29.07 18.31 3.60
CA SER A 532 28.41 18.60 4.87
C SER A 532 27.49 19.81 4.80
N ASN A 533 26.35 19.71 5.49
CA ASN A 533 25.42 20.80 5.68
C ASN A 533 24.77 20.75 7.06
N LEU A 534 24.30 21.91 7.49
CA LEU A 534 23.47 22.11 8.66
C LEU A 534 22.03 22.36 8.20
N ASN A 535 21.07 21.79 8.91
CA ASN A 535 19.66 22.11 8.73
C ASN A 535 19.09 22.59 10.05
N PHE A 536 18.59 23.80 10.06
CA PHE A 536 17.82 24.36 11.16
C PHE A 536 16.34 24.29 10.78
N VAL A 537 15.52 23.69 11.62
CA VAL A 537 14.09 23.56 11.41
C VAL A 537 13.33 24.27 12.52
N GLY A 538 12.27 24.95 12.17
CA GLY A 538 11.33 25.54 13.12
C GLY A 538 9.92 25.47 12.56
N GLY A 539 8.93 25.33 13.43
CA GLY A 539 7.57 25.24 12.96
C GLY A 539 6.53 25.16 14.07
N THR A 540 5.28 25.02 13.65
CA THR A 540 4.16 24.86 14.57
C THR A 540 3.09 23.98 13.95
N ILE A 541 2.45 23.16 14.78
CA ILE A 541 1.23 22.43 14.48
C ILE A 541 0.11 23.01 15.33
N LEU A 542 -0.95 23.44 14.69
CA LEU A 542 -2.17 23.96 15.32
C LEU A 542 -3.32 23.06 14.91
N SER A 543 -4.04 22.48 15.85
CA SER A 543 -5.20 21.63 15.57
C SER A 543 -6.35 21.97 16.51
N SER A 544 -7.55 22.04 15.97
CA SER A 544 -8.81 22.10 16.70
C SER A 544 -9.68 20.96 16.18
N GLN A 545 -10.08 20.07 17.07
CA GLN A 545 -10.99 18.96 16.80
C GLN A 545 -12.21 19.11 17.69
N GLN A 546 -13.41 18.94 17.14
CA GLN A 546 -14.67 18.95 17.87
C GLN A 546 -15.35 17.59 17.68
N PHE A 547 -15.91 17.08 18.74
CA PHE A 547 -16.67 15.84 18.73
C PHE A 547 -17.98 16.00 19.49
N ASP A 548 -19.08 15.90 18.74
CA ASP A 548 -20.44 15.86 19.25
C ASP A 548 -21.01 14.46 19.00
N SER A 549 -21.66 13.88 19.99
CA SER A 549 -22.35 12.59 19.80
C SER A 549 -23.51 12.43 20.75
N ARG A 550 -24.49 11.59 20.34
CA ARG A 550 -25.60 11.16 21.18
C ARG A 550 -25.95 9.71 20.88
N PHE A 551 -25.96 8.89 21.92
CA PHE A 551 -26.47 7.51 21.90
C PHE A 551 -27.83 7.48 22.59
N TYR A 552 -28.85 6.86 21.95
CA TYR A 552 -30.20 6.76 22.48
C TYR A 552 -30.93 5.55 21.92
N GLN A 553 -31.94 5.08 22.69
CA GLN A 553 -32.94 4.10 22.23
C GLN A 553 -34.15 4.84 21.66
N VAL A 554 -34.70 4.35 20.56
CA VAL A 554 -35.97 4.81 20.00
C VAL A 554 -37.08 3.97 20.57
N LEU A 555 -38.08 4.61 21.19
CA LEU A 555 -39.25 3.99 21.78
C LEU A 555 -40.42 3.97 20.80
N ASP A 556 -41.47 3.24 21.15
CA ASP A 556 -42.73 3.23 20.42
C ASP A 556 -43.26 4.65 20.22
N GLY A 557 -43.77 4.93 19.04
CA GLY A 557 -44.24 6.26 18.68
C GLY A 557 -43.15 7.30 18.38
N GLY A 558 -41.85 6.90 18.35
CA GLY A 558 -40.72 7.75 17.96
C GLY A 558 -40.15 8.63 19.07
N ALA A 559 -40.58 8.45 20.33
CA ALA A 559 -39.89 9.04 21.47
C ALA A 559 -38.47 8.48 21.64
N THR A 560 -37.57 9.20 22.29
CA THR A 560 -36.18 8.77 22.54
C THR A 560 -35.91 8.66 24.02
N LEU A 561 -35.18 7.63 24.41
CA LEU A 561 -34.64 7.40 25.75
C LEU A 561 -33.12 7.52 25.70
N ASP A 562 -32.55 8.42 26.47
CA ASP A 562 -31.09 8.48 26.69
C ASP A 562 -30.79 7.52 27.87
N PRO A 563 -30.15 6.37 27.63
CA PRO A 563 -29.95 5.34 28.65
C PRO A 563 -28.92 5.77 29.69
N ILE A 564 -29.04 5.21 30.90
CA ILE A 564 -28.10 5.41 32.02
C ILE A 564 -27.35 4.12 32.28
N ILE A 565 -26.12 4.03 31.86
CA ILE A 565 -25.33 2.80 31.96
C ILE A 565 -24.88 2.56 33.40
N ALA A 566 -25.25 1.42 33.95
CA ALA A 566 -24.90 1.05 35.30
C ALA A 566 -23.39 0.80 35.49
N GLY A 567 -22.84 1.21 36.63
CA GLY A 567 -21.45 0.93 37.02
C GLY A 567 -20.41 1.85 36.41
N LEU A 568 -20.77 2.87 35.66
CA LEU A 568 -19.87 3.90 35.20
C LEU A 568 -19.92 5.14 36.08
N THR A 569 -18.77 5.76 36.32
CA THR A 569 -18.63 6.97 37.16
C THR A 569 -19.27 8.22 36.50
N ASN A 570 -19.51 8.15 35.19
CA ASN A 570 -20.06 9.27 34.42
C ASN A 570 -20.88 8.72 33.25
N PRO A 571 -22.14 8.38 33.44
CA PRO A 571 -22.95 7.64 32.48
C PRO A 571 -23.58 8.51 31.37
N SER A 572 -22.94 9.61 30.98
CA SER A 572 -23.45 10.44 29.87
C SER A 572 -23.41 9.67 28.55
N THR A 573 -24.49 9.65 27.83
CA THR A 573 -24.60 9.10 26.46
C THR A 573 -24.43 10.17 25.38
N THR A 574 -24.08 11.39 25.80
CA THR A 574 -23.77 12.52 24.93
C THR A 574 -22.32 12.92 25.06
N ASN A 575 -21.74 13.44 23.99
CA ASN A 575 -20.45 14.11 24.00
C ASN A 575 -20.59 15.51 23.40
N ASP A 576 -19.89 16.46 23.99
CA ASP A 576 -19.61 17.79 23.52
C ASP A 576 -18.17 18.10 23.93
N THR A 577 -17.25 17.92 23.00
CA THR A 577 -15.82 17.92 23.31
C THR A 577 -15.05 18.77 22.30
N ASP A 578 -14.35 19.79 22.82
CA ASP A 578 -13.38 20.61 22.08
C ASP A 578 -11.96 20.20 22.48
N TYR A 579 -11.20 19.71 21.49
CA TYR A 579 -9.79 19.34 21.65
C TYR A 579 -8.88 20.26 20.84
N ARG A 580 -8.04 21.04 21.52
CA ARG A 580 -7.08 21.97 20.92
C ARG A 580 -5.67 21.52 21.21
N PHE A 581 -4.90 21.38 20.15
CA PHE A 581 -3.51 20.98 20.21
C PHE A 581 -2.60 22.03 19.57
N THR A 582 -1.53 22.38 20.28
CA THR A 582 -0.49 23.26 19.77
C THR A 582 0.87 22.63 20.03
N ASP A 583 1.68 22.50 18.99
CA ASP A 583 3.10 22.12 19.07
C ASP A 583 3.92 23.24 18.44
N ILE A 584 4.83 23.85 19.19
CA ILE A 584 5.83 24.78 18.69
C ILE A 584 7.18 24.11 18.83
N TYR A 585 7.91 24.00 17.73
CA TYR A 585 9.17 23.27 17.75
C TYR A 585 10.30 23.97 17.01
N GLY A 586 11.53 23.67 17.48
CA GLY A 586 12.75 24.07 16.82
C GLY A 586 13.78 22.96 16.90
N GLY A 587 14.60 22.80 15.88
CA GLY A 587 15.52 21.71 15.81
C GLY A 587 16.74 21.96 14.94
N PHE A 588 17.65 21.02 15.04
CA PHE A 588 18.92 21.06 14.35
C PHE A 588 19.29 19.68 13.84
N ARG A 589 19.81 19.61 12.62
CA ARG A 589 20.34 18.40 11.98
C ARG A 589 21.67 18.71 11.32
N TYR A 590 22.64 17.84 11.54
CA TYR A 590 23.96 17.94 10.89
C TYR A 590 24.16 16.75 9.94
N ARG A 591 24.34 17.01 8.67
CA ARG A 591 24.65 15.97 7.69
C ARG A 591 26.11 16.06 7.32
N VAL A 592 26.85 14.94 7.42
CA VAL A 592 28.25 14.85 7.00
C VAL A 592 28.49 13.53 6.27
N ARG A 593 29.22 13.63 5.16
CA ARG A 593 29.68 12.47 4.38
C ARG A 593 31.17 12.28 4.52
N SER A 594 31.58 11.10 4.98
CA SER A 594 32.99 10.71 5.14
C SER A 594 33.20 9.31 4.56
N GLY A 595 33.96 9.21 3.47
CA GLY A 595 34.17 7.96 2.77
C GLY A 595 32.83 7.35 2.30
N ILE A 596 32.57 6.10 2.73
CA ILE A 596 31.33 5.38 2.45
C ILE A 596 30.17 5.78 3.37
N PHE A 597 30.44 6.52 4.45
CA PHE A 597 29.46 6.83 5.47
C PHE A 597 28.82 8.21 5.25
N THR A 598 27.49 8.28 5.39
CA THR A 598 26.75 9.53 5.57
C THR A 598 26.06 9.48 6.91
N LEU A 599 26.41 10.41 7.82
CA LEU A 599 25.83 10.52 9.15
C LEU A 599 24.91 11.74 9.20
N ARG A 600 23.78 11.60 9.89
CA ARG A 600 22.84 12.68 10.15
C ARG A 600 22.28 12.59 11.57
N PRO A 601 23.07 13.02 12.59
CA PRO A 601 22.52 13.27 13.92
C PRO A 601 21.64 14.52 13.90
N GLY A 602 20.62 14.52 14.74
CA GLY A 602 19.71 15.65 14.89
C GLY A 602 18.84 15.52 16.14
N PHE A 603 18.16 16.61 16.44
CA PHE A 603 17.13 16.64 17.47
C PHE A 603 16.16 17.77 17.19
N THR A 604 14.96 17.65 17.75
CA THR A 604 13.96 18.73 17.83
C THR A 604 13.53 18.91 19.28
N LEU A 605 13.37 20.17 19.69
CA LEU A 605 12.79 20.54 20.97
C LEU A 605 11.39 21.05 20.72
N HIS A 606 10.43 20.52 21.45
CA HIS A 606 9.01 20.79 21.32
C HIS A 606 8.45 21.38 22.58
N SER A 607 7.54 22.34 22.41
CA SER A 607 6.67 22.89 23.42
C SER A 607 5.24 22.54 23.08
N TYR A 608 4.68 21.59 23.81
CA TYR A 608 3.31 21.12 23.61
C TYR A 608 2.35 21.86 24.53
N ASN A 609 1.18 22.19 24.03
CA ASN A 609 0.04 22.66 24.79
C ASN A 609 -1.21 21.92 24.27
N VAL A 610 -1.80 21.13 25.15
CA VAL A 610 -2.98 20.30 24.87
C VAL A 610 -4.11 20.79 25.77
N ASN A 611 -5.23 21.16 25.18
CA ASN A 611 -6.41 21.61 25.90
C ASN A 611 -7.61 20.77 25.47
N ASN A 612 -8.33 20.22 26.44
CA ASN A 612 -9.53 19.45 26.24
C ASN A 612 -10.64 20.08 27.10
N THR A 613 -11.70 20.55 26.48
CA THR A 613 -12.89 21.10 27.14
C THR A 613 -14.07 20.19 26.83
N GLN A 614 -14.77 19.76 27.87
CA GLN A 614 -15.95 18.90 27.74
C GLN A 614 -17.17 19.56 28.38
N PHE A 615 -18.29 19.48 27.67
CA PHE A 615 -19.58 20.07 28.10
C PHE A 615 -19.46 21.54 28.50
N GLU A 616 -18.62 22.31 27.80
CA GLU A 616 -18.34 23.75 28.02
C GLU A 616 -17.75 24.09 29.41
N THR A 617 -17.77 23.18 30.36
CA THR A 617 -17.47 23.46 31.79
C THR A 617 -16.27 22.74 32.35
N GLU A 618 -15.93 21.58 31.82
CA GLU A 618 -14.80 20.76 32.29
C GLU A 618 -13.59 21.01 31.43
N TYR A 619 -12.49 21.42 32.04
CA TYR A 619 -11.28 21.83 31.37
C TYR A 619 -10.06 21.01 31.82
N PHE A 620 -9.39 20.41 30.87
CA PHE A 620 -8.16 19.65 31.07
C PHE A 620 -7.04 20.28 30.24
N GLU A 621 -5.94 20.64 30.86
CA GLU A 621 -4.78 21.24 30.19
C GLU A 621 -3.50 20.45 30.53
N ASP A 622 -2.67 20.18 29.51
CA ASP A 622 -1.35 19.62 29.66
C ASP A 622 -0.32 20.44 28.88
N LYS A 623 0.73 20.91 29.57
CA LYS A 623 1.82 21.70 29.00
C LYS A 623 3.16 21.12 29.35
N PHE A 624 3.94 20.74 28.38
CA PHE A 624 5.25 20.16 28.61
C PHE A 624 6.24 20.41 27.47
N PHE A 625 7.53 20.22 27.79
CA PHE A 625 8.61 20.27 26.83
C PHE A 625 9.15 18.86 26.60
N LYS A 626 9.53 18.57 25.36
CA LYS A 626 10.15 17.28 24.99
C LYS A 626 11.28 17.49 24.00
N LEU A 627 12.43 16.85 24.27
CA LEU A 627 13.54 16.72 23.32
C LEU A 627 13.40 15.40 22.57
N LEU A 628 13.33 15.46 21.23
CA LEU A 628 13.19 14.30 20.36
C LEU A 628 14.48 14.10 19.55
N PRO A 629 15.35 13.16 19.95
CA PRO A 629 16.56 12.84 19.18
C PRO A 629 16.27 12.00 17.95
N GLU A 630 17.03 12.25 16.89
CA GLU A 630 17.06 11.42 15.70
C GLU A 630 18.50 11.15 15.24
N PHE A 631 18.72 9.98 14.66
CA PHE A 631 20.01 9.63 14.09
C PHE A 631 19.83 8.77 12.85
N ARG A 632 20.51 9.14 11.76
CA ARG A 632 20.56 8.32 10.55
C ARG A 632 22.01 8.10 10.11
N LEU A 633 22.35 6.84 9.80
CA LEU A 633 23.62 6.42 9.25
C LEU A 633 23.36 5.67 7.96
N ILE A 634 24.04 6.06 6.89
CA ILE A 634 24.05 5.32 5.63
C ILE A 634 25.48 4.91 5.35
N ALA A 635 25.73 3.62 5.17
CA ALA A 635 26.97 3.07 4.67
C ALA A 635 26.76 2.62 3.22
N GLN A 636 27.32 3.38 2.26
CA GLN A 636 27.23 3.10 0.83
C GLN A 636 28.47 2.32 0.39
N PHE A 637 28.40 0.98 0.38
CA PHE A 637 29.54 0.11 0.02
C PHE A 637 29.84 0.19 -1.47
N LYS A 638 28.78 0.18 -2.31
CA LYS A 638 28.80 0.36 -3.76
C LYS A 638 27.62 1.22 -4.17
N ARG A 639 27.57 1.68 -5.42
CA ARG A 639 26.39 2.43 -5.92
C ARG A 639 25.10 1.66 -5.81
N SER A 640 25.17 0.33 -5.84
CA SER A 640 24.05 -0.60 -5.75
C SER A 640 23.96 -1.35 -4.42
N GLU A 641 24.75 -0.99 -3.41
CA GLU A 641 24.83 -1.71 -2.14
C GLU A 641 24.93 -0.74 -0.97
N SER A 642 23.96 -0.75 -0.08
CA SER A 642 23.90 0.15 1.07
C SER A 642 23.32 -0.53 2.31
N LEU A 643 23.78 -0.07 3.46
CA LEU A 643 23.20 -0.34 4.78
C LEU A 643 22.75 0.98 5.40
N THR A 644 21.49 1.05 5.81
CA THR A 644 20.91 2.22 6.44
C THR A 644 20.45 1.87 7.85
N PHE A 645 20.92 2.62 8.84
CA PHE A 645 20.45 2.57 10.22
C PHE A 645 19.72 3.86 10.53
N ASN A 646 18.53 3.78 11.16
CA ASN A 646 17.79 4.92 11.66
C ASN A 646 17.39 4.68 13.12
N TYR A 647 17.50 5.71 13.92
CA TYR A 647 16.87 5.82 15.22
C TYR A 647 16.05 7.10 15.24
N ARG A 648 14.83 7.03 15.78
CA ARG A 648 13.96 8.18 15.99
C ARG A 648 13.12 7.98 17.24
N GLN A 649 12.99 9.02 18.03
CA GLN A 649 11.99 9.12 19.08
C GLN A 649 10.82 9.95 18.55
N GLN A 650 9.59 9.49 18.80
CA GLN A 650 8.35 10.14 18.38
C GLN A 650 7.38 10.19 19.55
N ILE A 651 6.48 11.17 19.53
CA ILE A 651 5.35 11.26 20.46
C ILE A 651 4.07 11.15 19.66
N ASN A 652 3.22 10.23 20.09
CA ASN A 652 1.89 10.02 19.54
C ASN A 652 0.84 10.67 20.43
N PHE A 653 0.11 11.62 19.87
CA PHE A 653 -1.07 12.22 20.47
C PHE A 653 -2.31 11.54 19.93
N THR A 654 -3.28 11.35 20.82
CA THR A 654 -4.55 10.75 20.47
C THR A 654 -5.49 11.77 19.78
N ASP A 655 -6.64 11.30 19.32
CA ASP A 655 -7.69 12.14 18.73
C ASP A 655 -8.80 12.43 19.74
N VAL A 656 -9.72 13.32 19.36
CA VAL A 656 -10.83 13.78 20.21
C VAL A 656 -11.76 12.65 20.64
N ASN A 657 -11.98 11.62 19.82
CA ASN A 657 -12.86 10.50 20.17
C ASN A 657 -12.35 9.70 21.37
N GLN A 658 -11.02 9.58 21.51
CA GLN A 658 -10.41 8.80 22.58
C GLN A 658 -10.45 9.48 23.95
N ILE A 659 -10.64 10.80 23.96
CA ILE A 659 -10.69 11.61 25.18
C ILE A 659 -12.11 12.03 25.57
N ALA A 660 -13.08 11.91 24.67
CA ALA A 660 -14.49 12.25 24.91
C ALA A 660 -15.10 11.21 25.86
N ARG A 661 -15.53 11.64 27.06
CA ARG A 661 -15.92 10.75 28.16
C ARG A 661 -17.31 10.14 28.07
N GLY A 662 -18.18 10.71 27.26
CA GLY A 662 -19.51 10.17 27.05
C GLY A 662 -19.45 8.88 26.23
N ILE A 663 -20.43 8.03 26.44
CA ILE A 663 -20.46 6.73 25.79
C ILE A 663 -20.81 6.86 24.33
N VAL A 664 -20.16 6.05 23.52
CA VAL A 664 -20.38 5.91 22.08
C VAL A 664 -20.61 4.44 21.77
N ALA A 665 -21.71 4.11 21.12
CA ALA A 665 -21.92 2.80 20.54
C ALA A 665 -21.13 2.70 19.22
N ASN A 666 -20.12 1.82 19.17
CA ASN A 666 -19.38 1.54 17.95
C ASN A 666 -20.06 0.47 17.09
N SER A 667 -20.81 -0.41 17.74
CA SER A 667 -21.69 -1.42 17.18
C SER A 667 -22.70 -1.83 18.26
N TYR A 668 -23.65 -2.71 17.92
CA TYR A 668 -24.63 -3.25 18.86
C TYR A 668 -24.00 -3.94 20.09
N ASN A 669 -22.80 -4.50 19.96
CA ASN A 669 -22.10 -5.24 21.02
C ASN A 669 -20.83 -4.56 21.55
N SER A 670 -20.56 -3.31 21.15
CA SER A 670 -19.32 -2.62 21.52
C SER A 670 -19.56 -1.16 21.87
N PHE A 671 -19.48 -0.85 23.15
CA PHE A 671 -19.60 0.49 23.70
C PHE A 671 -18.24 1.02 24.14
N PHE A 672 -18.03 2.31 23.99
CA PHE A 672 -16.75 2.95 24.25
C PHE A 672 -16.95 4.25 25.04
N ALA A 673 -16.15 4.45 26.07
CA ALA A 673 -16.02 5.73 26.78
C ALA A 673 -14.56 6.21 26.71
N GLY A 674 -14.33 7.43 26.28
CA GLY A 674 -12.99 8.01 26.27
C GLY A 674 -12.54 8.49 27.65
N THR A 675 -11.25 8.78 27.78
CA THR A 675 -10.64 9.23 29.04
C THR A 675 -10.03 10.61 28.83
N PRO A 676 -10.54 11.66 29.51
CA PRO A 676 -10.18 13.04 29.24
C PRO A 676 -8.71 13.40 29.45
N ASN A 677 -8.01 12.68 30.34
CA ASN A 677 -6.65 12.98 30.79
C ASN A 677 -5.61 11.96 30.29
N LEU A 678 -5.86 11.34 29.12
CA LEU A 678 -4.89 10.43 28.50
C LEU A 678 -3.55 11.13 28.24
N GLN A 679 -2.47 10.47 28.62
CA GLN A 679 -1.11 10.90 28.34
C GLN A 679 -0.68 10.45 26.93
N ASN A 680 0.36 11.09 26.41
CA ASN A 680 0.86 10.84 25.07
C ASN A 680 1.84 9.66 25.07
N ALA A 681 1.69 8.75 24.14
CA ALA A 681 2.60 7.62 24.00
C ALA A 681 3.93 8.05 23.36
N THR A 682 5.03 7.61 23.95
CA THR A 682 6.40 7.82 23.43
C THR A 682 6.87 6.57 22.70
N ILE A 683 7.28 6.70 21.44
CA ILE A 683 7.76 5.59 20.61
C ILE A 683 9.25 5.76 20.32
N HIS A 684 10.05 4.75 20.64
CA HIS A 684 11.41 4.58 20.17
C HIS A 684 11.41 3.65 18.95
N ASN A 685 11.74 4.18 17.79
CA ASN A 685 11.84 3.42 16.54
C ASN A 685 13.30 3.23 16.15
N VAL A 686 13.73 1.98 16.01
CA VAL A 686 15.05 1.59 15.50
C VAL A 686 14.85 0.78 14.24
N SER A 687 15.49 1.17 13.15
CA SER A 687 15.44 0.38 11.91
C SER A 687 16.81 0.22 11.27
N LEU A 688 17.05 -0.99 10.74
CA LEU A 688 18.24 -1.36 9.98
C LEU A 688 17.77 -1.93 8.64
N ALA A 689 18.24 -1.38 7.54
CA ALA A 689 17.89 -1.84 6.20
C ALA A 689 19.14 -2.05 5.34
N TYR A 690 19.30 -3.25 4.83
CA TYR A 690 20.35 -3.62 3.87
C TYR A 690 19.74 -3.83 2.50
N ARG A 691 20.38 -3.27 1.46
CA ARG A 691 20.00 -3.45 0.06
C ARG A 691 21.25 -3.71 -0.77
N SER A 692 21.17 -4.73 -1.62
CA SER A 692 22.22 -5.05 -2.59
C SER A 692 21.59 -5.51 -3.89
N PHE A 693 21.87 -4.80 -4.96
CA PHE A 693 21.46 -5.15 -6.30
C PHE A 693 22.66 -5.30 -7.22
N ASN A 694 22.85 -6.49 -7.78
CA ASN A 694 23.97 -6.79 -8.66
C ASN A 694 23.46 -7.12 -10.07
N LEU A 695 23.60 -6.14 -10.99
CA LEU A 695 23.25 -6.29 -12.40
C LEU A 695 24.09 -7.33 -13.13
N PHE A 696 25.34 -7.54 -12.69
CA PHE A 696 26.23 -8.49 -13.33
C PHE A 696 25.79 -9.94 -13.18
N ASN A 697 25.32 -10.31 -11.98
CA ASN A 697 24.88 -11.66 -11.68
C ASN A 697 23.36 -11.77 -11.49
N ASN A 698 22.62 -10.70 -11.74
CA ASN A 698 21.16 -10.58 -11.60
C ASN A 698 20.65 -11.07 -10.23
N THR A 699 21.32 -10.63 -9.16
CA THR A 699 20.96 -10.95 -7.78
C THR A 699 20.46 -9.71 -7.08
N ASN A 700 19.31 -9.78 -6.42
CA ASN A 700 18.73 -8.75 -5.57
C ASN A 700 18.60 -9.30 -4.15
N ILE A 701 19.12 -8.56 -3.17
CA ILE A 701 19.04 -8.88 -1.74
C ILE A 701 18.50 -7.65 -1.01
N ILE A 702 17.40 -7.82 -0.31
CA ILE A 702 16.82 -6.79 0.56
C ILE A 702 16.63 -7.43 1.93
N GLY A 703 17.06 -6.75 2.98
CA GLY A 703 16.80 -7.14 4.35
C GLY A 703 16.47 -5.90 5.18
N SER A 704 15.50 -6.01 6.05
CA SER A 704 15.22 -4.95 7.03
C SER A 704 14.76 -5.53 8.36
N VAL A 705 15.14 -4.85 9.44
CA VAL A 705 14.68 -5.12 10.79
C VAL A 705 14.22 -3.80 11.39
N THR A 706 13.01 -3.78 11.92
CA THR A 706 12.44 -2.61 12.60
C THR A 706 11.99 -3.04 13.99
N TYR A 707 12.46 -2.35 15.00
CA TYR A 707 12.07 -2.52 16.38
C TYR A 707 11.40 -1.25 16.88
N ASN A 708 10.23 -1.39 17.49
CA ASN A 708 9.53 -0.31 18.18
C ASN A 708 9.33 -0.67 19.64
N LYS A 709 9.60 0.30 20.50
CA LYS A 709 9.22 0.27 21.92
C LYS A 709 8.29 1.45 22.17
N THR A 710 7.09 1.15 22.69
CA THR A 710 6.08 2.15 23.03
C THR A 710 5.95 2.23 24.55
N ILE A 711 6.14 3.41 25.09
CA ILE A 711 6.02 3.76 26.50
C ILE A 711 4.73 4.57 26.66
N ASP A 712 4.02 4.40 27.77
CA ASP A 712 2.73 5.03 28.07
C ASP A 712 1.69 4.77 26.96
N GLN A 713 1.69 3.54 26.42
CA GLN A 713 0.76 3.16 25.37
C GLN A 713 -0.69 3.31 25.85
N ILE A 714 -1.52 3.94 25.02
CA ILE A 714 -2.96 3.98 25.23
C ILE A 714 -3.51 2.59 24.88
N VAL A 715 -4.15 1.95 25.84
CA VAL A 715 -4.78 0.62 25.72
C VAL A 715 -6.22 0.69 26.17
N SER A 716 -7.02 -0.29 25.74
CA SER A 716 -8.41 -0.44 26.20
C SER A 716 -8.49 -1.45 27.34
N ASP A 717 -9.29 -1.13 28.36
CA ASP A 717 -9.78 -2.09 29.34
C ASP A 717 -11.17 -2.57 28.93
N TYR A 718 -11.28 -3.86 28.64
CA TYR A 718 -12.53 -4.46 28.20
C TYR A 718 -13.28 -4.98 29.43
N ARG A 719 -14.56 -4.64 29.51
CA ARG A 719 -15.49 -5.14 30.51
C ARG A 719 -16.65 -5.80 29.78
N PHE A 720 -16.57 -7.09 29.60
CA PHE A 720 -17.66 -7.87 29.06
C PHE A 720 -18.80 -7.94 30.06
N ILE A 721 -20.01 -7.82 29.56
CA ILE A 721 -21.22 -8.03 30.33
C ILE A 721 -21.29 -9.53 30.66
N PRO A 722 -21.64 -9.92 31.90
CA PRO A 722 -21.68 -11.33 32.29
C PRO A 722 -22.52 -12.18 31.34
N CYS A 723 -21.97 -13.33 30.92
CA CYS A 723 -22.60 -14.27 29.98
C CYS A 723 -23.00 -13.66 28.64
N SER A 724 -22.34 -12.57 28.20
CA SER A 724 -22.62 -11.89 26.92
C SER A 724 -21.34 -11.49 26.19
N ILE A 725 -21.41 -11.41 24.85
CA ILE A 725 -20.37 -10.89 23.98
C ILE A 725 -20.36 -9.36 23.92
N VAL A 726 -21.31 -8.71 24.59
CA VAL A 726 -21.39 -7.25 24.66
C VAL A 726 -20.32 -6.72 25.60
N SER A 727 -19.58 -5.72 25.17
CA SER A 727 -18.50 -5.14 25.92
C SER A 727 -18.59 -3.62 26.03
N ILE A 728 -18.22 -3.11 27.20
CA ILE A 728 -17.98 -1.70 27.46
C ILE A 728 -16.47 -1.55 27.66
N ARG A 729 -15.85 -0.63 26.96
CA ARG A 729 -14.41 -0.37 27.09
C ARG A 729 -14.13 1.10 27.37
N ASP A 730 -13.11 1.35 28.14
CA ASP A 730 -12.49 2.65 28.30
C ASP A 730 -10.99 2.56 27.97
N ASN A 731 -10.38 3.69 27.73
CA ASN A 731 -8.96 3.76 27.44
C ASN A 731 -8.19 4.34 28.63
N PHE A 732 -6.96 3.88 28.79
CA PHE A 732 -6.03 4.44 29.75
C PHE A 732 -4.57 4.23 29.27
N ASN A 733 -3.61 4.87 29.95
CA ASN A 733 -2.22 4.64 29.67
C ASN A 733 -1.73 3.40 30.41
N SER A 734 -1.26 2.42 29.65
CA SER A 734 -0.72 1.17 30.20
C SER A 734 0.50 1.45 31.07
N PRO A 735 0.59 0.88 32.28
CA PRO A 735 1.82 0.95 33.08
C PRO A 735 2.95 0.06 32.53
N PHE A 736 2.67 -0.70 31.49
CA PHE A 736 3.62 -1.61 30.85
C PHE A 736 3.97 -1.12 29.45
N ASP A 737 5.23 -1.27 29.08
CA ASP A 737 5.69 -0.98 27.72
C ASP A 737 5.25 -2.04 26.74
N ALA A 738 4.96 -1.65 25.50
CA ALA A 738 4.76 -2.59 24.40
C ALA A 738 5.95 -2.60 23.45
N GLN A 739 6.23 -3.76 22.86
CA GLN A 739 7.35 -3.97 21.96
C GLN A 739 6.89 -4.66 20.68
N SER A 740 7.47 -4.27 19.56
CA SER A 740 7.29 -4.97 18.31
C SER A 740 8.58 -5.08 17.52
N LEU A 741 8.80 -6.24 16.91
CA LEU A 741 9.92 -6.50 16.02
C LEU A 741 9.39 -7.01 14.69
N THR A 742 9.71 -6.31 13.60
CA THR A 742 9.41 -6.78 12.25
C THR A 742 10.71 -6.99 11.49
N ALA A 743 10.94 -8.19 10.99
CA ALA A 743 12.06 -8.49 10.11
C ALA A 743 11.53 -8.93 8.73
N PHE A 744 12.16 -8.43 7.69
CA PHE A 744 11.83 -8.74 6.30
C PHE A 744 13.10 -9.12 5.54
N GLY A 745 13.03 -10.19 4.73
CA GLY A 745 14.10 -10.63 3.86
C GLY A 745 13.57 -10.97 2.48
N LEU A 746 14.28 -10.53 1.43
CA LEU A 746 14.05 -10.92 0.04
C LEU A 746 15.38 -11.27 -0.60
N LEU A 747 15.43 -12.45 -1.21
CA LEU A 747 16.51 -12.90 -2.07
C LEU A 747 15.92 -13.27 -3.43
N SER A 748 16.34 -12.59 -4.48
CA SER A 748 15.94 -12.90 -5.85
C SER A 748 17.18 -13.11 -6.71
N LYS A 749 17.18 -14.18 -7.51
CA LYS A 749 18.23 -14.48 -8.47
C LYS A 749 17.66 -14.92 -9.79
N THR A 750 18.14 -14.29 -10.85
CA THR A 750 17.82 -14.72 -12.22
C THR A 750 18.99 -15.49 -12.82
N ILE A 751 18.72 -16.72 -13.25
CA ILE A 751 19.66 -17.57 -13.98
C ILE A 751 19.08 -17.79 -15.38
N LYS A 752 19.71 -17.19 -16.38
CA LYS A 752 19.20 -17.19 -17.77
C LYS A 752 17.79 -16.61 -17.86
N LYS A 753 16.79 -17.47 -18.06
CA LYS A 753 15.38 -17.10 -18.22
C LYS A 753 14.50 -17.50 -17.03
N ILE A 754 15.12 -17.98 -15.96
CA ILE A 754 14.42 -18.45 -14.76
C ILE A 754 14.83 -17.56 -13.60
N ARG A 755 13.82 -16.99 -12.91
CA ARG A 755 14.01 -16.20 -11.69
C ARG A 755 13.45 -16.96 -10.51
N GLY A 756 14.29 -17.22 -9.51
CA GLY A 756 13.90 -17.69 -8.20
C GLY A 756 13.85 -16.51 -7.22
N THR A 757 12.80 -16.43 -6.40
CA THR A 757 12.64 -15.44 -5.33
C THR A 757 12.20 -16.14 -4.05
N VAL A 758 12.86 -15.81 -2.96
CA VAL A 758 12.47 -16.20 -1.61
C VAL A 758 12.22 -14.93 -0.83
N THR A 759 11.04 -14.83 -0.22
CA THR A 759 10.67 -13.73 0.67
C THR A 759 10.31 -14.29 2.03
N SER A 760 10.79 -13.69 3.09
CA SER A 760 10.42 -14.02 4.47
C SER A 760 10.04 -12.75 5.22
N ARG A 761 9.01 -12.84 6.06
CA ARG A 761 8.61 -11.79 6.99
C ARG A 761 8.33 -12.41 8.34
N PHE A 762 8.87 -11.78 9.37
CA PHE A 762 8.65 -12.14 10.77
C PHE A 762 8.08 -10.91 11.47
N THR A 763 7.00 -11.08 12.20
CA THR A 763 6.42 -10.03 13.03
C THR A 763 6.20 -10.61 14.42
N TYR A 764 6.88 -10.04 15.40
CA TYR A 764 6.70 -10.34 16.81
C TYR A 764 6.12 -9.13 17.50
N PHE A 765 5.12 -9.35 18.31
CA PHE A 765 4.50 -8.34 19.17
C PHE A 765 4.46 -8.89 20.61
N ASP A 766 4.77 -8.03 21.57
CA ASP A 766 4.68 -8.29 23.00
C ASP A 766 4.07 -7.05 23.64
N GLY A 767 2.93 -7.21 24.28
CA GLY A 767 2.20 -6.11 24.90
C GLY A 767 1.14 -6.63 25.89
N TYR A 768 0.43 -5.69 26.49
CA TYR A 768 -0.54 -6.00 27.52
C TYR A 768 -1.94 -5.61 27.07
N GLN A 769 -2.88 -6.45 27.45
CA GLN A 769 -4.32 -6.23 27.33
C GLN A 769 -4.93 -6.24 28.70
N PHE A 770 -6.07 -5.58 28.81
CA PHE A 770 -6.74 -5.46 30.09
C PHE A 770 -8.18 -5.93 29.98
N ASN A 771 -8.56 -6.72 30.96
CA ASN A 771 -9.94 -7.18 31.15
C ASN A 771 -10.30 -6.93 32.61
N ARG A 772 -11.28 -6.03 32.87
CA ARG A 772 -11.70 -5.59 34.20
C ARG A 772 -10.54 -5.18 35.10
N GLY A 773 -9.58 -4.43 34.55
CA GLY A 773 -8.37 -3.95 35.23
C GLY A 773 -7.27 -5.00 35.40
N SER A 774 -7.51 -6.25 35.04
CA SER A 774 -6.51 -7.32 35.09
C SER A 774 -5.63 -7.27 33.84
N ALA A 775 -4.30 -7.18 34.02
CA ALA A 775 -3.33 -7.13 32.93
C ALA A 775 -3.00 -8.55 32.44
N ASN A 776 -3.21 -8.80 31.15
CA ASN A 776 -2.82 -10.04 30.47
C ASN A 776 -1.73 -9.73 29.45
N GLN A 777 -0.55 -10.35 29.60
CA GLN A 777 0.54 -10.20 28.63
C GLN A 777 0.22 -11.07 27.41
N ASN A 778 0.09 -10.43 26.27
CA ASN A 778 -0.19 -11.10 24.99
C ASN A 778 1.03 -11.04 24.08
N GLN A 779 1.43 -12.20 23.61
CA GLN A 779 2.50 -12.36 22.64
C GLN A 779 1.98 -12.92 21.35
N SER A 780 2.33 -12.35 20.22
CA SER A 780 2.03 -12.91 18.91
C SER A 780 3.26 -12.99 18.04
N PHE A 781 3.38 -14.11 17.31
CA PHE A 781 4.46 -14.32 16.38
C PHE A 781 3.92 -14.79 15.04
N THR A 782 4.07 -13.98 14.01
CA THR A 782 3.66 -14.32 12.63
C THR A 782 4.90 -14.50 11.75
N GLN A 783 4.94 -15.59 11.02
CA GLN A 783 5.97 -15.93 10.07
C GLN A 783 5.33 -16.14 8.69
N ASP A 784 5.79 -15.42 7.67
CA ASP A 784 5.30 -15.53 6.30
C ASP A 784 6.47 -15.84 5.37
N TYR A 785 6.41 -16.97 4.69
CA TYR A 785 7.42 -17.38 3.70
C TYR A 785 6.78 -17.52 2.33
N THR A 786 7.40 -16.91 1.34
CA THR A 786 6.97 -17.03 -0.06
C THR A 786 8.14 -17.48 -0.92
N PHE A 787 7.97 -18.60 -1.57
CA PHE A 787 8.88 -19.15 -2.58
C PHE A 787 8.26 -18.95 -3.95
N ARG A 788 8.97 -18.31 -4.88
CA ARG A 788 8.46 -18.04 -6.23
C ARG A 788 9.49 -18.43 -7.27
N LEU A 789 9.06 -19.14 -8.32
CA LEU A 789 9.82 -19.45 -9.49
C LEU A 789 9.09 -18.93 -10.72
N ASN A 790 9.71 -18.00 -11.46
CA ASN A 790 9.16 -17.43 -12.68
C ASN A 790 10.06 -17.76 -13.87
N THR A 791 9.46 -18.12 -15.00
CA THR A 791 10.17 -18.19 -16.27
C THR A 791 9.90 -16.97 -17.13
N ASN A 792 10.81 -16.59 -18.03
CA ASN A 792 10.67 -15.47 -18.96
C ASN A 792 11.19 -15.86 -20.34
N PHE A 793 10.49 -16.75 -21.01
CA PHE A 793 10.77 -17.19 -22.37
C PHE A 793 10.10 -16.27 -23.38
N ILE A 794 10.71 -16.08 -24.55
CA ILE A 794 10.18 -15.22 -25.63
C ILE A 794 9.20 -15.96 -26.52
N LYS A 795 9.47 -17.26 -26.80
CA LYS A 795 8.71 -18.08 -27.75
C LYS A 795 8.16 -19.38 -27.15
N ALA A 796 8.35 -19.58 -25.88
CA ALA A 796 7.84 -20.73 -25.14
C ALA A 796 6.89 -20.25 -24.06
N PRO A 797 6.01 -21.11 -23.58
CA PRO A 797 5.15 -20.79 -22.45
C PRO A 797 5.93 -20.33 -21.23
N ASN A 798 5.35 -19.43 -20.49
CA ASN A 798 5.88 -18.98 -19.20
C ASN A 798 5.07 -19.60 -18.06
N VAL A 799 5.78 -19.94 -17.01
CA VAL A 799 5.21 -20.54 -15.82
C VAL A 799 5.66 -19.74 -14.61
N ARG A 800 4.72 -19.47 -13.70
CA ARG A 800 4.98 -18.98 -12.35
C ARG A 800 4.50 -20.02 -11.36
N LEU A 801 5.40 -20.55 -10.58
CA LEU A 801 5.10 -21.38 -9.41
C LEU A 801 5.29 -20.51 -8.17
N GLN A 802 4.33 -20.49 -7.28
CA GLN A 802 4.45 -19.81 -6.00
C GLN A 802 3.93 -20.74 -4.90
N TYR A 803 4.66 -20.79 -3.80
CA TYR A 803 4.19 -21.40 -2.57
C TYR A 803 4.38 -20.38 -1.44
N ARG A 804 3.29 -20.03 -0.80
CA ARG A 804 3.28 -19.20 0.39
C ARG A 804 2.80 -20.04 1.56
N VAL A 805 3.50 -19.92 2.68
CA VAL A 805 3.07 -20.49 3.95
C VAL A 805 3.16 -19.41 5.02
N ARG A 806 2.11 -19.30 5.84
CA ARG A 806 2.05 -18.41 6.99
C ARG A 806 1.77 -19.21 8.23
N PHE A 807 2.56 -18.97 9.27
CA PHE A 807 2.35 -19.46 10.63
C PHE A 807 1.98 -18.25 11.50
N THR A 808 0.99 -18.41 12.33
CA THR A 808 0.54 -17.39 13.28
C THR A 808 0.36 -18.06 14.63
N ASP A 809 1.16 -17.64 15.61
CA ASP A 809 1.10 -18.11 16.97
C ASP A 809 0.66 -16.94 17.86
N GLN A 810 -0.31 -17.14 18.72
CA GLN A 810 -0.74 -16.19 19.71
C GLN A 810 -0.90 -16.90 21.04
N ASN A 811 -0.34 -16.32 22.10
CA ASN A 811 -0.41 -16.85 23.44
C ASN A 811 -0.63 -15.75 24.47
N ILE A 812 -1.34 -16.08 25.54
CA ILE A 812 -1.43 -15.26 26.74
C ILE A 812 -0.50 -15.86 27.80
N VAL A 813 0.47 -15.06 28.24
CA VAL A 813 1.49 -15.56 29.18
C VAL A 813 0.83 -15.99 30.50
N GLY A 814 1.02 -17.25 30.85
CA GLY A 814 0.44 -17.84 32.06
C GLY A 814 -0.88 -18.58 31.85
N ASP A 815 -1.45 -18.54 30.65
CA ASP A 815 -2.65 -19.30 30.29
C ASP A 815 -2.43 -20.15 29.02
N PRO A 816 -1.91 -21.39 29.16
CA PRO A 816 -1.70 -22.27 28.01
C PRO A 816 -2.98 -22.70 27.28
N LEU A 817 -4.16 -22.56 27.89
CA LEU A 817 -5.43 -22.88 27.23
C LEU A 817 -5.84 -21.83 26.21
N ALA A 818 -5.33 -20.61 26.36
CA ALA A 818 -5.53 -19.50 25.43
C ALA A 818 -4.55 -19.52 24.23
N ASP A 819 -3.66 -20.52 24.13
CA ASP A 819 -2.71 -20.63 23.02
C ASP A 819 -3.45 -20.98 21.72
N GLN A 820 -3.21 -20.19 20.67
CA GLN A 820 -3.81 -20.38 19.35
C GLN A 820 -2.76 -20.46 18.27
N GLU A 821 -2.88 -21.45 17.41
CA GLU A 821 -1.99 -21.70 16.29
C GLU A 821 -2.75 -21.66 14.96
N GLY A 822 -2.33 -20.80 14.03
CA GLY A 822 -2.87 -20.72 12.68
C GLY A 822 -1.83 -21.07 11.63
N VAL A 823 -2.19 -21.91 10.65
CA VAL A 823 -1.33 -22.22 9.50
C VAL A 823 -2.11 -22.07 8.22
N GLU A 824 -1.56 -21.28 7.28
CA GLU A 824 -2.11 -21.13 5.93
C GLU A 824 -1.11 -21.63 4.88
N HIS A 825 -1.55 -22.53 4.00
CA HIS A 825 -0.79 -23.00 2.84
C HIS A 825 -1.41 -22.52 1.54
N ILE A 826 -0.65 -21.79 0.71
CA ILE A 826 -1.14 -21.18 -0.52
C ILE A 826 -0.22 -21.52 -1.70
N PRO A 827 -0.24 -22.74 -2.24
CA PRO A 827 0.38 -23.03 -3.53
C PRO A 827 -0.43 -22.40 -4.68
N SER A 828 0.28 -21.82 -5.63
CA SER A 828 -0.34 -21.27 -6.85
C SER A 828 0.51 -21.53 -8.09
N LEU A 829 -0.17 -21.68 -9.23
CA LEU A 829 0.40 -21.91 -10.54
C LEU A 829 -0.23 -20.93 -11.53
N SER A 830 0.59 -20.10 -12.16
CA SER A 830 0.17 -19.29 -13.30
C SER A 830 0.90 -19.77 -14.55
N PHE A 831 0.19 -19.81 -15.65
CA PHE A 831 0.68 -20.22 -16.95
C PHE A 831 0.25 -19.20 -18.00
N ASP A 832 1.17 -18.73 -18.82
CA ASP A 832 0.87 -17.93 -20.00
C ASP A 832 1.61 -18.45 -21.24
N ALA A 833 0.88 -18.55 -22.33
CA ALA A 833 1.40 -18.98 -23.61
C ALA A 833 0.88 -18.10 -24.75
N TYR A 834 1.75 -17.89 -25.75
CA TYR A 834 1.42 -17.21 -26.99
C TYR A 834 1.56 -18.20 -28.14
N VAL A 835 0.41 -18.54 -28.72
CA VAL A 835 0.29 -19.63 -29.70
C VAL A 835 -0.07 -19.04 -31.08
N TRP A 836 0.58 -19.53 -32.11
CA TRP A 836 0.36 -19.15 -33.52
C TRP A 836 0.45 -17.64 -33.80
N ASP A 837 1.21 -16.88 -33.00
CA ASP A 837 1.33 -15.42 -33.12
C ASP A 837 -0.01 -14.64 -33.08
N ALA A 838 -1.08 -15.29 -32.61
CA ALA A 838 -2.44 -14.73 -32.58
C ALA A 838 -3.21 -15.01 -31.29
N LEU A 839 -2.99 -16.17 -30.64
CA LEU A 839 -3.75 -16.59 -29.47
C LEU A 839 -2.89 -16.52 -28.21
N THR A 840 -3.35 -15.76 -27.23
CA THR A 840 -2.78 -15.78 -25.88
C THR A 840 -3.67 -16.64 -24.98
N ILE A 841 -3.05 -17.57 -24.26
CA ILE A 841 -3.71 -18.39 -23.25
C ILE A 841 -3.09 -18.01 -21.90
N ARG A 842 -3.94 -17.66 -20.95
CA ARG A 842 -3.53 -17.41 -19.56
C ARG A 842 -4.37 -18.26 -18.62
N SER A 843 -3.74 -18.90 -17.64
CA SER A 843 -4.43 -19.72 -16.66
C SER A 843 -3.78 -19.49 -15.29
N ASP A 844 -4.60 -19.20 -14.31
CA ASP A 844 -4.19 -18.97 -12.92
C ASP A 844 -4.95 -19.94 -12.01
N PHE A 845 -4.21 -20.76 -11.30
CA PHE A 845 -4.74 -21.72 -10.34
C PHE A 845 -4.14 -21.50 -8.97
N SER A 846 -4.95 -21.46 -7.93
CA SER A 846 -4.52 -21.41 -6.54
C SER A 846 -5.29 -22.40 -5.69
N PHE A 847 -4.60 -23.00 -4.73
CA PHE A 847 -5.17 -23.82 -3.65
C PHE A 847 -4.84 -23.13 -2.33
N ASN A 848 -5.80 -23.09 -1.44
CA ASN A 848 -5.65 -22.53 -0.09
C ASN A 848 -6.09 -23.57 0.92
N GLU A 849 -5.28 -23.80 1.94
CA GLU A 849 -5.63 -24.63 3.10
C GLU A 849 -5.35 -23.83 4.36
N VAL A 850 -6.34 -23.73 5.22
CA VAL A 850 -6.28 -23.02 6.51
C VAL A 850 -6.47 -24.03 7.63
N LYS A 851 -5.54 -24.02 8.59
CA LYS A 851 -5.59 -24.86 9.79
C LYS A 851 -5.62 -23.98 11.04
N ARG A 852 -6.37 -24.42 12.04
CA ARG A 852 -6.35 -23.88 13.40
C ARG A 852 -6.04 -25.03 14.36
N ASN A 853 -5.05 -24.87 15.22
CA ASN A 853 -4.61 -25.87 16.22
C ASN A 853 -4.45 -27.28 15.59
N GLY A 854 -3.85 -27.34 14.38
CA GLY A 854 -3.63 -28.58 13.63
C GLY A 854 -4.84 -29.13 12.87
N VAL A 855 -6.04 -28.61 13.06
CA VAL A 855 -7.27 -29.04 12.39
C VAL A 855 -7.52 -28.17 11.14
N ILE A 856 -7.84 -28.81 10.01
CA ILE A 856 -8.23 -28.09 8.79
C ILE A 856 -9.60 -27.43 9.02
N THR A 857 -9.65 -26.11 9.02
CA THR A 857 -10.89 -25.33 9.13
C THR A 857 -11.50 -25.04 7.78
N ASN A 858 -10.67 -24.87 6.75
CA ASN A 858 -11.15 -24.64 5.39
C ASN A 858 -10.09 -25.01 4.34
N ALA A 859 -10.54 -25.45 3.15
CA ALA A 859 -9.69 -25.67 1.99
C ALA A 859 -10.45 -25.34 0.70
N PHE A 860 -9.93 -24.44 -0.13
CA PHE A 860 -10.58 -24.01 -1.35
C PHE A 860 -9.62 -23.89 -2.55
N LYS A 861 -10.19 -23.92 -3.76
CA LYS A 861 -9.45 -23.88 -5.01
C LYS A 861 -10.06 -22.86 -5.94
N ILE A 862 -9.24 -22.01 -6.55
CA ILE A 862 -9.68 -21.04 -7.54
C ILE A 862 -8.93 -21.29 -8.84
N TRP A 863 -9.67 -21.27 -9.95
CA TRP A 863 -9.11 -21.44 -11.27
C TRP A 863 -9.73 -20.45 -12.24
N ASP A 864 -8.88 -19.59 -12.80
CA ASP A 864 -9.24 -18.58 -13.80
C ASP A 864 -8.52 -18.90 -15.12
N VAL A 865 -9.21 -18.70 -16.23
CA VAL A 865 -8.67 -18.95 -17.58
C VAL A 865 -9.07 -17.83 -18.51
N THR A 866 -8.14 -17.35 -19.32
CA THR A 866 -8.38 -16.35 -20.37
C THR A 866 -7.81 -16.83 -21.69
N PHE A 867 -8.63 -16.79 -22.72
CA PHE A 867 -8.24 -16.95 -24.11
C PHE A 867 -8.40 -15.60 -24.80
N ALA A 868 -7.32 -15.03 -25.34
CA ALA A 868 -7.37 -13.77 -26.05
C ALA A 868 -6.86 -13.93 -27.48
N TYR A 869 -7.70 -13.67 -28.47
CA TYR A 869 -7.38 -13.74 -29.88
C TYR A 869 -7.16 -12.37 -30.48
N ARG A 870 -6.02 -12.21 -31.17
CA ARG A 870 -5.63 -11.01 -31.89
C ARG A 870 -4.97 -11.42 -33.20
N LYS A 871 -5.54 -10.99 -34.34
CA LYS A 871 -5.10 -11.42 -35.67
C LYS A 871 -3.57 -11.32 -35.88
N ASN A 872 -2.94 -10.26 -35.38
CA ASN A 872 -1.49 -10.04 -35.36
C ASN A 872 -1.15 -9.01 -34.27
N ARG A 873 0.14 -8.75 -34.07
CA ARG A 873 0.65 -7.85 -33.03
C ARG A 873 0.17 -6.39 -33.17
N ASP A 874 -0.12 -5.95 -34.36
CA ASP A 874 -0.54 -4.56 -34.68
C ASP A 874 -2.04 -4.44 -34.91
N ALA A 875 -2.81 -5.54 -34.78
CA ALA A 875 -4.25 -5.51 -34.94
C ALA A 875 -4.89 -4.69 -33.81
N LYS A 876 -5.82 -3.83 -34.17
CA LYS A 876 -6.56 -2.96 -33.24
C LYS A 876 -7.62 -3.70 -32.45
N TRP A 877 -8.16 -4.79 -33.01
CA TRP A 877 -9.19 -5.60 -32.40
C TRP A 877 -8.63 -6.82 -31.67
N GLU A 878 -9.16 -7.07 -30.48
CA GLU A 878 -8.87 -8.22 -29.64
C GLU A 878 -10.17 -8.77 -29.07
N TYR A 879 -10.29 -10.09 -29.09
CA TYR A 879 -11.45 -10.83 -28.58
C TYR A 879 -10.97 -11.71 -27.43
N GLU A 880 -11.61 -11.59 -26.26
CA GLU A 880 -11.23 -12.34 -25.08
C GLU A 880 -12.41 -13.17 -24.58
N LEU A 881 -12.17 -14.44 -24.30
CA LEU A 881 -13.04 -15.31 -23.52
C LEU A 881 -12.42 -15.49 -22.15
N VAL A 882 -13.12 -15.06 -21.12
CA VAL A 882 -12.63 -15.08 -19.74
C VAL A 882 -13.54 -15.94 -18.89
N GLY A 883 -12.99 -16.98 -18.28
CA GLY A 883 -13.66 -17.78 -17.26
C GLY A 883 -13.03 -17.48 -15.90
N THR A 884 -13.84 -17.10 -14.95
CA THR A 884 -13.41 -16.76 -13.57
C THR A 884 -14.04 -17.73 -12.59
N ASN A 885 -13.26 -18.17 -11.60
CA ASN A 885 -13.68 -19.11 -10.55
C ASN A 885 -14.33 -20.39 -11.14
N LEU A 886 -13.72 -20.96 -12.18
CA LEU A 886 -14.31 -22.07 -12.96
C LEU A 886 -14.61 -23.32 -12.12
N LEU A 887 -13.96 -23.48 -10.98
CA LEU A 887 -14.22 -24.59 -10.05
C LEU A 887 -15.44 -24.35 -9.15
N GLY A 888 -16.03 -23.15 -9.19
CA GLY A 888 -17.24 -22.80 -8.44
C GLY A 888 -17.01 -22.77 -6.92
N THR A 889 -15.88 -22.21 -6.50
CA THR A 889 -15.62 -22.00 -5.07
C THR A 889 -16.52 -20.88 -4.57
N ASP A 890 -17.32 -21.14 -3.53
CA ASP A 890 -18.30 -20.17 -3.02
C ASP A 890 -17.67 -19.21 -2.01
N SER A 891 -16.69 -19.67 -1.21
CA SER A 891 -16.10 -18.89 -0.12
C SER A 891 -14.58 -19.05 -0.02
N ARG A 892 -13.97 -18.14 0.73
CA ARG A 892 -12.55 -18.16 1.17
C ARG A 892 -12.49 -18.02 2.67
N ALA A 893 -11.64 -18.79 3.33
CA ALA A 893 -11.37 -18.60 4.74
C ALA A 893 -10.02 -17.93 4.99
N SER A 894 -9.93 -17.26 6.13
CA SER A 894 -8.70 -16.70 6.69
C SER A 894 -8.73 -16.77 8.21
N VAL A 895 -7.56 -16.90 8.82
CA VAL A 895 -7.37 -16.86 10.27
C VAL A 895 -6.73 -15.53 10.64
N ASN A 896 -7.28 -14.84 11.61
CA ASN A 896 -6.73 -13.62 12.18
C ASN A 896 -6.64 -13.73 13.70
N ALA A 897 -5.43 -13.57 14.22
CA ALA A 897 -5.21 -13.38 15.63
C ALA A 897 -5.15 -11.88 15.93
N ASN A 898 -5.99 -11.38 16.79
CA ASN A 898 -5.96 -9.98 17.21
C ASN A 898 -5.39 -9.87 18.63
N ALA A 899 -4.09 -9.61 18.67
CA ALA A 899 -3.37 -9.42 19.91
C ALA A 899 -3.88 -8.23 20.75
N THR A 900 -4.60 -7.29 20.15
CA THR A 900 -5.08 -6.09 20.86
C THR A 900 -6.42 -6.31 21.57
N SER A 901 -7.30 -7.16 21.02
CA SER A 901 -8.60 -7.48 21.62
C SER A 901 -8.63 -8.84 22.33
N GLY A 902 -7.55 -9.63 22.27
CA GLY A 902 -7.51 -10.97 22.84
C GLY A 902 -8.50 -11.91 22.17
N THR A 903 -8.72 -11.76 20.87
CA THR A 903 -9.64 -12.61 20.11
C THR A 903 -8.91 -13.35 19.01
N PHE A 904 -9.38 -14.56 18.75
CA PHE A 904 -8.95 -15.35 17.61
C PHE A 904 -10.13 -15.59 16.68
N ASN A 905 -10.03 -15.10 15.43
CA ASN A 905 -11.14 -15.11 14.50
C ASN A 905 -10.86 -16.02 13.30
N VAL A 906 -11.83 -16.84 12.94
CA VAL A 906 -11.88 -17.55 11.66
C VAL A 906 -12.96 -16.92 10.82
N ASN A 907 -12.56 -16.28 9.71
CA ASN A 907 -13.47 -15.60 8.80
C ASN A 907 -13.62 -16.40 7.51
N GLU A 908 -14.84 -16.73 7.16
CA GLU A 908 -15.22 -17.27 5.87
C GLU A 908 -15.95 -16.18 5.08
N THR A 909 -15.38 -15.77 3.96
CA THR A 909 -15.92 -14.69 3.11
C THR A 909 -16.39 -15.28 1.78
N PHE A 910 -17.64 -15.07 1.42
CA PHE A 910 -18.19 -15.48 0.14
C PHE A 910 -17.67 -14.57 -0.97
N ILE A 911 -17.43 -15.16 -2.14
CA ILE A 911 -16.82 -14.47 -3.28
C ILE A 911 -17.74 -14.53 -4.49
N LEU A 912 -17.42 -13.75 -5.54
CA LEU A 912 -18.15 -13.79 -6.81
C LEU A 912 -18.30 -15.23 -7.32
N PRO A 913 -19.49 -15.64 -7.74
CA PRO A 913 -19.72 -16.97 -8.28
C PRO A 913 -18.90 -17.16 -9.57
N ARG A 914 -18.82 -18.41 -10.04
CA ARG A 914 -18.20 -18.70 -11.33
C ARG A 914 -18.95 -18.01 -12.47
N PHE A 915 -18.20 -17.47 -13.42
CA PHE A 915 -18.78 -16.86 -14.59
C PHE A 915 -17.89 -16.99 -15.83
N VAL A 916 -18.51 -16.80 -16.99
CA VAL A 916 -17.81 -16.70 -18.27
C VAL A 916 -18.22 -15.39 -18.95
N SER A 917 -17.26 -14.65 -19.47
CA SER A 917 -17.51 -13.40 -20.20
C SER A 917 -16.79 -13.37 -21.54
N LEU A 918 -17.47 -12.86 -22.57
CA LEU A 918 -16.89 -12.51 -23.85
C LEU A 918 -16.63 -11.01 -23.88
N ARG A 919 -15.39 -10.63 -24.19
CA ARG A 919 -14.96 -9.23 -24.22
C ARG A 919 -14.37 -8.88 -25.57
N VAL A 920 -14.61 -7.67 -25.99
CA VAL A 920 -14.05 -7.10 -27.22
C VAL A 920 -13.30 -5.83 -26.83
N ARG A 921 -12.03 -5.75 -27.23
CA ARG A 921 -11.19 -4.57 -27.02
C ARG A 921 -10.80 -3.96 -28.34
N TYR A 922 -10.94 -2.66 -28.45
CA TYR A 922 -10.45 -1.87 -29.57
C TYR A 922 -9.34 -0.93 -29.09
N SER A 923 -8.14 -1.04 -29.69
CA SER A 923 -6.99 -0.16 -29.41
C SER A 923 -6.93 0.97 -30.45
N LEU A 924 -6.82 2.21 -29.97
CA LEU A 924 -6.79 3.44 -30.79
C LEU A 924 -5.47 3.60 -31.58
#